data_37be64dc201b0402eab467e07dd6f96f
#
_entry.id   37be64dc201b0402eab467e07dd6f96f
#
_cell.length_a   1.000
_cell.length_b   1.000
_cell.length_c   1.000
_cell.angle_alpha   90.00
_cell.angle_beta   90.00
_cell.angle_gamma   90.00
#
_symmetry.space_group_name_H-M   'P 1'
#
loop_
_entity.id
_entity.type
_entity.pdbx_description
1 polymer ?
#
loop_
_entity_poly.entity_id
_entity_poly.type
_entity_poly.pdbx_seq_one_letter_code
_entity_poly.pdbx_strand_id
1 'polypeptide(L)'
;MDSIHFIDLNLTTVLILFLVGFIGGMVSGFIGSGGAFVLTPAMMSLGVPAAVAVASNMAHKFPKALVGAYKRNKYGQVDIKLGVVMGIFAEAGVLFGKDVMVGIRETFGVAGTNLYVSAVFVVVLGIVGGFVLRDGLREKRGESVRQEPKEMSPVVRWVRRTHIPGTMIYFRSMDCRVSFLILAPLGFATGLLAATIAVGGFIGVPAMMYILGLPALTASATELVIAFVMGMGGSLFYALDGFVDIRLSMIILAGSLFGIQIGAIGTTYVKDYVVKFVMATIMLLVLVSRFFYIPGYLSDLGFISTLDADNVDLMKGIGEGTLTFALVFGAAMILQALYRGMREHRLAEAAAAVVAAEAAAAPAVAPAYAAVAAEGPQISPLGRFERFLVASDGSEFSAAAVREAIGMARKCNAQLNVMSLVATGVEHEALGESILKQEMESSQRHLDGIKEQAAEAGVACETHLIHGQTVDREIVDLADQLKVDLIVMGRRGRRGLARLMLGHATAQVIGLAHCNVMVVPRAARVEGRHIVLATDGSRFADAAAVTAASMAGFCKAKSTVVSVTGPGHGPENRQEAEQVVQRIVDHMKGNGIDAEGMVLDGRPDELIVAIAKERDADLIVTGSHGRTGIERVLLGSTTERILNETSCAVLVVKGT
;
A
#
# COMPACT_ATOMS: atom_id res chain seq x y z
N MET A 1 9.14 27.40 -40.82
CA MET A 1 9.14 26.24 -39.88
C MET A 1 9.80 25.10 -40.63
N ASP A 2 11.05 24.82 -40.28
CA ASP A 2 11.73 23.62 -40.83
C ASP A 2 10.93 22.41 -40.44
N SER A 3 10.65 21.52 -41.41
CA SER A 3 9.91 20.28 -41.17
C SER A 3 10.61 19.50 -40.08
N ILE A 4 9.88 19.15 -39.03
CA ILE A 4 10.40 18.32 -37.93
C ILE A 4 10.69 16.94 -38.52
N HIS A 5 11.98 16.61 -38.68
CA HIS A 5 12.37 15.26 -39.08
C HIS A 5 12.21 14.32 -37.91
N PHE A 6 11.23 13.42 -38.01
CA PHE A 6 11.10 12.29 -37.10
C PHE A 6 12.14 11.21 -37.44
N ILE A 7 12.49 10.40 -36.45
CA ILE A 7 13.41 9.28 -36.63
C ILE A 7 12.88 8.28 -37.66
N ASP A 8 13.76 7.75 -38.50
CA ASP A 8 13.42 6.65 -39.41
C ASP A 8 13.23 5.34 -38.63
N LEU A 9 12.03 4.76 -38.76
CA LEU A 9 11.67 3.52 -38.10
C LEU A 9 11.98 2.33 -39.00
N ASN A 10 13.15 1.74 -38.81
CA ASN A 10 13.46 0.40 -39.32
C ASN A 10 13.17 -0.66 -38.24
N LEU A 11 13.18 -1.94 -38.60
CA LEU A 11 12.89 -3.03 -37.68
C LEU A 11 13.78 -3.02 -36.42
N THR A 12 15.07 -2.71 -36.58
CA THR A 12 16.02 -2.63 -35.48
C THR A 12 15.65 -1.50 -34.51
N THR A 13 15.35 -0.31 -35.02
CA THR A 13 14.94 0.84 -34.20
C THR A 13 13.63 0.56 -33.45
N VAL A 14 12.65 -0.09 -34.11
CA VAL A 14 11.39 -0.50 -33.48
C VAL A 14 11.63 -1.49 -32.34
N LEU A 15 12.48 -2.50 -32.55
CA LEU A 15 12.81 -3.49 -31.51
C LEU A 15 13.53 -2.84 -30.32
N ILE A 16 14.48 -1.93 -30.59
CA ILE A 16 15.19 -1.20 -29.52
C ILE A 16 14.22 -0.32 -28.74
N LEU A 17 13.35 0.44 -29.41
CA LEU A 17 12.34 1.29 -28.77
C LEU A 17 11.34 0.47 -27.94
N PHE A 18 10.91 -0.67 -28.45
CA PHE A 18 10.06 -1.60 -27.70
C PHE A 18 10.77 -2.11 -26.43
N LEU A 19 12.06 -2.52 -26.56
CA LEU A 19 12.86 -2.97 -25.42
C LEU A 19 13.10 -1.85 -24.40
N VAL A 20 13.39 -0.63 -24.85
CA VAL A 20 13.50 0.57 -24.03
C VAL A 20 12.17 0.83 -23.30
N GLY A 21 11.04 0.74 -24.02
CA GLY A 21 9.71 0.83 -23.45
C GLY A 21 9.47 -0.24 -22.38
N PHE A 22 9.83 -1.49 -22.67
CA PHE A 22 9.70 -2.62 -21.75
C PHE A 22 10.52 -2.40 -20.46
N ILE A 23 11.80 -2.04 -20.57
CA ILE A 23 12.66 -1.77 -19.41
C ILE A 23 12.16 -0.55 -18.64
N GLY A 24 11.82 0.55 -19.33
CA GLY A 24 11.24 1.74 -18.70
C GLY A 24 9.90 1.45 -18.01
N GLY A 25 9.07 0.56 -18.58
CA GLY A 25 7.87 0.04 -17.97
C GLY A 25 8.14 -0.78 -16.71
N MET A 26 9.14 -1.65 -16.77
CA MET A 26 9.55 -2.47 -15.62
C MET A 26 10.08 -1.61 -14.47
N VAL A 27 10.93 -0.62 -14.77
CA VAL A 27 11.39 0.39 -13.81
C VAL A 27 10.21 1.16 -13.23
N SER A 28 9.26 1.59 -14.08
CA SER A 28 8.05 2.30 -13.66
C SER A 28 7.17 1.48 -12.72
N GLY A 29 6.96 0.20 -13.02
CA GLY A 29 6.20 -0.73 -12.18
C GLY A 29 6.87 -1.00 -10.84
N PHE A 30 8.19 -1.12 -10.85
CA PHE A 30 8.99 -1.41 -9.66
C PHE A 30 9.09 -0.21 -8.71
N ILE A 31 9.23 1.01 -9.24
CA ILE A 31 9.40 2.24 -8.45
C ILE A 31 8.05 2.90 -8.10
N GLY A 32 7.02 2.70 -8.94
CA GLY A 32 5.69 3.32 -8.75
C GLY A 32 5.56 4.77 -9.23
N SER A 33 6.66 5.48 -9.55
CA SER A 33 6.67 6.91 -9.89
C SER A 33 6.84 7.25 -11.38
N GLY A 34 6.83 6.24 -12.26
CA GLY A 34 6.97 6.41 -13.72
C GLY A 34 8.40 6.31 -14.23
N GLY A 35 8.63 5.49 -15.27
CA GLY A 35 9.93 5.28 -15.93
C GLY A 35 10.34 6.35 -16.94
N ALA A 36 9.66 7.50 -16.94
CA ALA A 36 9.88 8.56 -17.92
C ALA A 36 11.31 9.12 -17.91
N PHE A 37 11.98 9.12 -16.77
CA PHE A 37 13.37 9.59 -16.62
C PHE A 37 14.40 8.68 -17.31
N VAL A 38 14.00 7.49 -17.70
CA VAL A 38 14.80 6.56 -18.50
C VAL A 38 14.43 6.67 -19.99
N LEU A 39 13.14 6.81 -20.29
CA LEU A 39 12.62 6.79 -21.66
C LEU A 39 13.06 7.99 -22.48
N THR A 40 12.98 9.22 -21.95
CA THR A 40 13.40 10.43 -22.67
C THR A 40 14.88 10.39 -23.01
N PRO A 41 15.83 10.13 -22.05
CA PRO A 41 17.23 9.95 -22.38
C PRO A 41 17.52 8.85 -23.41
N ALA A 42 16.80 7.73 -23.33
CA ALA A 42 16.98 6.62 -24.27
C ALA A 42 16.57 7.00 -25.71
N MET A 43 15.45 7.70 -25.87
CA MET A 43 15.05 8.24 -27.17
C MET A 43 16.06 9.25 -27.72
N MET A 44 16.55 10.15 -26.85
CA MET A 44 17.57 11.13 -27.24
C MET A 44 18.88 10.46 -27.69
N SER A 45 19.30 9.38 -27.05
CA SER A 45 20.49 8.61 -27.46
C SER A 45 20.29 7.86 -28.78
N LEU A 46 19.04 7.57 -29.17
CA LEU A 46 18.70 7.03 -30.49
C LEU A 46 18.58 8.10 -31.58
N GLY A 47 18.96 9.36 -31.27
CA GLY A 47 18.93 10.48 -32.22
C GLY A 47 17.60 11.22 -32.27
N VAL A 48 16.62 10.90 -31.42
CA VAL A 48 15.36 11.65 -31.35
C VAL A 48 15.62 13.02 -30.72
N PRO A 49 15.21 14.14 -31.38
CA PRO A 49 15.32 15.48 -30.79
C PRO A 49 14.63 15.55 -29.42
N ALA A 50 15.24 16.26 -28.47
CA ALA A 50 14.75 16.31 -27.08
C ALA A 50 13.27 16.74 -26.97
N ALA A 51 12.86 17.76 -27.74
CA ALA A 51 11.48 18.22 -27.75
C ALA A 51 10.51 17.11 -28.21
N VAL A 52 10.86 16.33 -29.24
CA VAL A 52 10.07 15.19 -29.73
C VAL A 52 10.06 14.05 -28.72
N ALA A 53 11.21 13.77 -28.09
CA ALA A 53 11.32 12.73 -27.07
C ALA A 53 10.45 13.02 -25.84
N VAL A 54 10.47 14.28 -25.35
CA VAL A 54 9.64 14.73 -24.24
C VAL A 54 8.16 14.67 -24.59
N ALA A 55 7.77 15.22 -25.75
CA ALA A 55 6.39 15.27 -26.22
C ALA A 55 5.80 13.86 -26.40
N SER A 56 6.54 12.98 -27.08
CA SER A 56 6.11 11.59 -27.31
C SER A 56 6.03 10.77 -26.00
N ASN A 57 6.93 11.06 -25.03
CA ASN A 57 6.88 10.44 -23.71
C ASN A 57 5.67 10.92 -22.88
N MET A 58 5.26 12.20 -23.00
CA MET A 58 4.03 12.69 -22.38
C MET A 58 2.80 12.00 -22.97
N ALA A 59 2.74 11.85 -24.29
CA ALA A 59 1.64 11.16 -25.00
C ALA A 59 1.54 9.68 -24.60
N HIS A 60 2.64 9.00 -24.38
CA HIS A 60 2.68 7.62 -23.85
C HIS A 60 2.18 7.53 -22.40
N LYS A 61 2.46 8.56 -21.59
CA LYS A 61 2.27 8.52 -20.13
C LYS A 61 0.81 8.67 -19.69
N PHE A 62 0.03 9.56 -20.35
CA PHE A 62 -1.30 9.91 -19.85
C PHE A 62 -2.32 8.75 -19.87
N PRO A 63 -2.39 7.85 -20.89
CA PRO A 63 -3.31 6.71 -20.84
C PRO A 63 -2.99 5.75 -19.71
N LYS A 64 -1.71 5.52 -19.47
CA LYS A 64 -1.21 4.69 -18.38
C LYS A 64 -1.53 5.29 -17.00
N ALA A 65 -1.41 6.62 -16.86
CA ALA A 65 -1.75 7.32 -15.63
C ALA A 65 -3.25 7.25 -15.32
N LEU A 66 -4.12 7.34 -16.34
CA LEU A 66 -5.57 7.17 -16.19
C LEU A 66 -5.94 5.81 -15.61
N VAL A 67 -5.41 4.73 -16.21
CA VAL A 67 -5.66 3.36 -15.74
C VAL A 67 -5.15 3.17 -14.30
N GLY A 68 -3.96 3.70 -13.99
CA GLY A 68 -3.39 3.64 -12.65
C GLY A 68 -4.21 4.43 -11.62
N ALA A 69 -4.65 5.65 -11.96
CA ALA A 69 -5.49 6.49 -11.11
C ALA A 69 -6.85 5.81 -10.84
N TYR A 70 -7.49 5.29 -11.87
CA TYR A 70 -8.76 4.56 -11.74
C TYR A 70 -8.64 3.35 -10.82
N LYS A 71 -7.59 2.53 -11.01
CA LYS A 71 -7.34 1.35 -10.19
C LYS A 71 -7.12 1.72 -8.71
N ARG A 72 -6.27 2.73 -8.43
CA ARG A 72 -5.99 3.17 -7.06
C ARG A 72 -7.15 3.93 -6.41
N ASN A 73 -7.99 4.58 -7.21
CA ASN A 73 -9.20 5.23 -6.71
C ASN A 73 -10.21 4.22 -6.15
N LYS A 74 -10.32 3.03 -6.75
CA LYS A 74 -11.15 1.94 -6.22
C LYS A 74 -10.72 1.51 -4.80
N TYR A 75 -9.45 1.70 -4.46
CA TYR A 75 -8.91 1.41 -3.11
C TYR A 75 -8.97 2.62 -2.16
N GLY A 76 -9.64 3.71 -2.54
CA GLY A 76 -9.74 4.92 -1.72
C GLY A 76 -8.41 5.64 -1.47
N GLN A 77 -7.37 5.34 -2.27
CA GLN A 77 -6.02 5.88 -2.09
C GLN A 77 -5.79 7.22 -2.79
N VAL A 78 -6.73 7.65 -3.64
CA VAL A 78 -6.60 8.84 -4.50
C VAL A 78 -7.45 9.98 -3.96
N ASP A 79 -6.87 11.16 -3.82
CA ASP A 79 -7.64 12.39 -3.69
C ASP A 79 -7.83 13.03 -5.07
N ILE A 80 -8.94 12.68 -5.73
CA ILE A 80 -9.25 13.18 -7.08
C ILE A 80 -9.32 14.70 -7.09
N LYS A 81 -9.92 15.31 -6.05
CA LYS A 81 -10.10 16.76 -5.97
C LYS A 81 -8.75 17.47 -5.90
N LEU A 82 -7.83 16.99 -5.06
CA LEU A 82 -6.48 17.51 -4.97
C LEU A 82 -5.72 17.30 -6.28
N GLY A 83 -5.81 16.09 -6.86
CA GLY A 83 -5.16 15.75 -8.12
C GLY A 83 -5.61 16.65 -9.29
N VAL A 84 -6.93 16.93 -9.40
CA VAL A 84 -7.47 17.82 -10.44
C VAL A 84 -7.04 19.27 -10.23
N VAL A 85 -7.13 19.78 -8.98
CA VAL A 85 -6.72 21.16 -8.69
C VAL A 85 -5.23 21.36 -8.97
N MET A 86 -4.37 20.48 -8.48
CA MET A 86 -2.94 20.55 -8.80
C MET A 86 -2.66 20.30 -10.28
N GLY A 87 -3.42 19.42 -10.92
CA GLY A 87 -3.32 19.12 -12.34
C GLY A 87 -3.60 20.35 -13.24
N ILE A 88 -4.59 21.16 -12.89
CA ILE A 88 -4.88 22.42 -13.61
C ILE A 88 -3.69 23.39 -13.52
N PHE A 89 -3.09 23.55 -12.33
CA PHE A 89 -1.89 24.38 -12.20
C PHE A 89 -0.67 23.75 -12.86
N ALA A 90 -0.58 22.42 -12.86
CA ALA A 90 0.47 21.72 -13.58
C ALA A 90 0.33 21.93 -15.10
N GLU A 91 -0.89 21.97 -15.63
CA GLU A 91 -1.12 22.30 -17.04
C GLU A 91 -0.61 23.70 -17.41
N ALA A 92 -0.83 24.69 -16.54
CA ALA A 92 -0.25 26.01 -16.74
C ALA A 92 1.29 25.97 -16.76
N GLY A 93 1.91 25.14 -15.90
CA GLY A 93 3.34 24.91 -15.90
C GLY A 93 3.83 24.19 -17.17
N VAL A 94 3.03 23.25 -17.69
CA VAL A 94 3.32 22.55 -18.96
C VAL A 94 3.29 23.52 -20.14
N LEU A 95 2.28 24.37 -20.22
CA LEU A 95 2.19 25.39 -21.28
C LEU A 95 3.41 26.32 -21.28
N PHE A 96 3.74 26.85 -20.10
CA PHE A 96 4.92 27.70 -19.96
C PHE A 96 6.22 26.97 -20.32
N GLY A 97 6.41 25.76 -19.82
CA GLY A 97 7.61 24.96 -20.09
C GLY A 97 7.74 24.55 -21.57
N LYS A 98 6.61 24.28 -22.23
CA LYS A 98 6.54 24.05 -23.67
C LYS A 98 6.97 25.31 -24.45
N ASP A 99 6.45 26.46 -24.10
CA ASP A 99 6.83 27.73 -24.77
C ASP A 99 8.33 28.04 -24.59
N VAL A 100 8.88 27.78 -23.40
CA VAL A 100 10.35 27.87 -23.17
C VAL A 100 11.10 26.88 -24.07
N MET A 101 10.63 25.63 -24.18
CA MET A 101 11.27 24.61 -25.05
C MET A 101 11.23 25.02 -26.52
N VAL A 102 10.09 25.54 -27.00
CA VAL A 102 9.93 26.06 -28.38
C VAL A 102 10.84 27.25 -28.62
N GLY A 103 10.85 28.24 -27.71
CA GLY A 103 11.71 29.41 -27.82
C GLY A 103 13.21 29.08 -27.85
N ILE A 104 13.65 28.12 -27.03
CA ILE A 104 15.03 27.62 -27.09
C ILE A 104 15.32 26.99 -28.45
N ARG A 105 14.37 26.21 -28.99
CA ARG A 105 14.53 25.60 -30.31
C ARG A 105 14.60 26.59 -31.44
N GLU A 106 13.77 27.65 -31.41
CA GLU A 106 13.79 28.71 -32.41
C GLU A 106 15.09 29.52 -32.38
N THR A 107 15.64 29.72 -31.17
CA THR A 107 16.84 30.54 -30.99
C THR A 107 18.15 29.77 -31.19
N PHE A 108 18.20 28.53 -30.63
CA PHE A 108 19.44 27.72 -30.55
C PHE A 108 19.33 26.37 -31.28
N GLY A 109 18.24 26.14 -32.01
CA GLY A 109 18.02 24.91 -32.77
C GLY A 109 17.89 23.67 -31.93
N VAL A 110 18.13 22.52 -32.56
CA VAL A 110 18.03 21.20 -31.92
C VAL A 110 19.10 21.01 -30.83
N ALA A 111 20.31 21.47 -31.07
CA ALA A 111 21.42 21.38 -30.11
C ALA A 111 21.10 22.13 -28.81
N GLY A 112 20.46 23.31 -28.89
CA GLY A 112 20.03 24.08 -27.72
C GLY A 112 18.99 23.38 -26.90
N THR A 113 17.97 22.75 -27.50
CA THR A 113 16.97 21.97 -26.78
C THR A 113 17.56 20.72 -26.15
N ASN A 114 18.46 20.03 -26.84
CA ASN A 114 19.16 18.85 -26.32
C ASN A 114 20.04 19.20 -25.11
N LEU A 115 20.76 20.33 -25.17
CA LEU A 115 21.54 20.85 -24.06
C LEU A 115 20.65 21.19 -22.85
N TYR A 116 19.56 21.96 -23.07
CA TYR A 116 18.63 22.35 -22.01
C TYR A 116 18.05 21.13 -21.29
N VAL A 117 17.51 20.19 -22.02
CA VAL A 117 16.93 18.97 -21.45
C VAL A 117 17.97 18.14 -20.71
N SER A 118 19.18 17.98 -21.28
CA SER A 118 20.27 17.21 -20.64
C SER A 118 20.74 17.90 -19.35
N ALA A 119 20.87 19.22 -19.34
CA ALA A 119 21.25 19.98 -18.15
C ALA A 119 20.21 19.84 -17.02
N VAL A 120 18.91 19.95 -17.36
CA VAL A 120 17.83 19.74 -16.39
C VAL A 120 17.84 18.30 -15.86
N PHE A 121 18.05 17.31 -16.71
CA PHE A 121 18.22 15.92 -16.25
C PHE A 121 19.37 15.78 -15.24
N VAL A 122 20.55 16.33 -15.54
CA VAL A 122 21.72 16.27 -14.66
C VAL A 122 21.40 16.88 -13.29
N VAL A 123 20.81 18.06 -13.26
CA VAL A 123 20.48 18.76 -12.01
C VAL A 123 19.42 17.98 -11.22
N VAL A 124 18.31 17.63 -11.87
CA VAL A 124 17.17 17.00 -11.18
C VAL A 124 17.52 15.58 -10.70
N LEU A 125 18.15 14.76 -11.55
CA LEU A 125 18.56 13.41 -11.16
C LEU A 125 19.68 13.43 -10.11
N GLY A 126 20.54 14.44 -10.11
CA GLY A 126 21.55 14.64 -9.07
C GLY A 126 20.94 14.88 -7.70
N ILE A 127 20.00 15.81 -7.63
CA ILE A 127 19.30 16.15 -6.38
C ILE A 127 18.43 14.98 -5.91
N VAL A 128 17.53 14.50 -6.77
CA VAL A 128 16.57 13.46 -6.40
C VAL A 128 17.25 12.11 -6.19
N GLY A 129 18.15 11.72 -7.10
CA GLY A 129 18.90 10.46 -6.99
C GLY A 129 19.81 10.43 -5.76
N GLY A 130 20.49 11.54 -5.45
CA GLY A 130 21.29 11.68 -4.23
C GLY A 130 20.44 11.58 -2.95
N PHE A 131 19.28 12.24 -2.93
CA PHE A 131 18.35 12.16 -1.81
C PHE A 131 17.82 10.72 -1.61
N VAL A 132 17.37 10.07 -2.67
CA VAL A 132 16.84 8.70 -2.62
C VAL A 132 17.93 7.70 -2.21
N LEU A 133 19.16 7.87 -2.69
CA LEU A 133 20.29 7.03 -2.27
C LEU A 133 20.57 7.18 -0.78
N ARG A 134 20.63 8.42 -0.28
CA ARG A 134 20.83 8.70 1.14
C ARG A 134 19.73 8.08 2.01
N ASP A 135 18.48 8.21 1.57
CA ASP A 135 17.34 7.66 2.30
C ASP A 135 17.37 6.11 2.33
N GLY A 136 17.64 5.48 1.18
CA GLY A 136 17.81 4.03 1.09
C GLY A 136 18.98 3.48 1.93
N LEU A 137 20.11 4.22 1.98
CA LEU A 137 21.26 3.83 2.82
C LEU A 137 20.96 3.94 4.32
N ARG A 138 20.22 4.97 4.75
CA ARG A 138 19.76 5.12 6.14
C ARG A 138 18.84 3.98 6.55
N GLU A 139 17.88 3.64 5.69
CA GLU A 139 16.95 2.55 5.93
C GLU A 139 17.68 1.19 6.01
N LYS A 140 18.67 0.94 5.15
CA LYS A 140 19.51 -0.27 5.19
C LYS A 140 20.30 -0.38 6.50
N ARG A 141 20.73 0.75 7.10
CA ARG A 141 21.47 0.79 8.38
C ARG A 141 20.57 0.59 9.60
N GLY A 142 19.26 0.43 9.42
CA GLY A 142 18.32 0.35 10.54
C GLY A 142 18.07 1.71 11.22
N GLU A 143 18.65 2.78 10.69
CA GLU A 143 18.33 4.17 11.03
C GLU A 143 17.02 4.59 10.36
N SER A 144 16.11 3.62 10.09
CA SER A 144 14.81 3.97 9.60
C SER A 144 14.23 4.95 10.61
N VAL A 145 14.08 6.17 10.17
CA VAL A 145 13.12 7.07 10.78
C VAL A 145 11.81 6.31 10.70
N ARG A 146 11.49 5.47 11.73
CA ARG A 146 10.12 5.18 12.05
C ARG A 146 9.47 6.54 11.89
N GLN A 147 8.56 6.65 10.95
CA GLN A 147 7.61 7.73 10.98
C GLN A 147 6.73 7.47 12.21
N GLU A 148 7.33 7.71 13.39
CA GLU A 148 6.54 8.21 14.49
C GLU A 148 5.72 9.34 13.89
N PRO A 149 4.49 9.60 14.33
CA PRO A 149 3.81 10.84 14.05
C PRO A 149 4.68 11.95 14.65
N LYS A 150 5.81 12.24 13.99
CA LYS A 150 6.65 13.39 14.28
C LYS A 150 5.71 14.57 14.21
N GLU A 151 5.80 15.42 15.21
CA GLU A 151 5.29 16.78 15.16
C GLU A 151 5.31 17.25 13.71
N MET A 152 4.13 17.56 13.17
CA MET A 152 3.98 18.01 11.79
C MET A 152 5.09 18.98 11.47
N SER A 153 5.80 18.78 10.36
CA SER A 153 6.93 19.63 10.00
C SER A 153 6.52 21.09 10.09
N PRO A 154 7.42 22.02 10.40
CA PRO A 154 7.08 23.44 10.47
C PRO A 154 6.37 23.95 9.22
N VAL A 155 6.75 23.42 8.05
CA VAL A 155 6.16 23.77 6.74
C VAL A 155 4.71 23.28 6.66
N VAL A 156 4.42 22.04 7.02
CA VAL A 156 3.05 21.49 7.02
C VAL A 156 2.17 22.26 8.01
N ARG A 157 2.70 22.59 9.19
CA ARG A 157 1.99 23.43 10.18
C ARG A 157 1.69 24.82 9.64
N TRP A 158 2.64 25.43 8.94
CA TRP A 158 2.46 26.72 8.30
C TRP A 158 1.36 26.65 7.23
N VAL A 159 1.40 25.67 6.33
CA VAL A 159 0.38 25.46 5.27
C VAL A 159 -1.02 25.31 5.89
N ARG A 160 -1.16 24.50 6.95
CA ARG A 160 -2.45 24.27 7.61
C ARG A 160 -2.97 25.47 8.40
N ARG A 161 -2.09 26.36 8.88
CA ARG A 161 -2.45 27.59 9.60
C ARG A 161 -2.75 28.77 8.67
N THR A 162 -2.25 28.73 7.44
CA THR A 162 -2.43 29.82 6.49
C THR A 162 -3.84 29.80 5.91
N HIS A 163 -4.69 30.72 6.38
CA HIS A 163 -6.05 30.88 5.92
C HIS A 163 -6.16 32.14 5.06
N ILE A 164 -6.36 31.98 3.76
CA ILE A 164 -6.57 33.09 2.82
C ILE A 164 -8.05 33.09 2.44
N PRO A 165 -8.84 34.09 2.87
CA PRO A 165 -10.29 34.13 2.60
C PRO A 165 -10.59 34.02 1.10
N GLY A 166 -11.63 33.25 0.74
CA GLY A 166 -12.05 33.06 -0.66
C GLY A 166 -11.25 32.02 -1.45
N THR A 167 -10.12 31.48 -0.90
CA THR A 167 -9.25 30.54 -1.64
C THR A 167 -9.16 29.16 -1.01
N MET A 168 -9.87 28.92 0.08
CA MET A 168 -9.75 27.70 0.89
C MET A 168 -10.57 26.55 0.31
N ILE A 169 -9.91 25.45 -0.04
CA ILE A 169 -10.51 24.22 -0.52
C ILE A 169 -10.30 23.12 0.51
N TYR A 170 -11.37 22.40 0.85
CA TYR A 170 -11.29 21.23 1.73
C TYR A 170 -10.87 19.98 0.95
N PHE A 171 -9.86 19.28 1.47
CA PHE A 171 -9.34 18.02 0.93
C PHE A 171 -9.49 16.90 1.95
N ARG A 172 -10.14 15.80 1.52
CA ARG A 172 -10.43 14.66 2.38
C ARG A 172 -9.15 13.93 2.83
N SER A 173 -8.16 13.85 1.98
CA SER A 173 -6.89 13.15 2.25
C SER A 173 -6.06 13.78 3.36
N MET A 174 -6.27 15.07 3.63
CA MET A 174 -5.54 15.84 4.65
C MET A 174 -6.43 16.20 5.85
N ASP A 175 -7.73 15.98 5.74
CA ASP A 175 -8.76 16.44 6.68
C ASP A 175 -8.61 17.92 7.09
N CYS A 176 -8.26 18.76 6.12
CA CYS A 176 -8.10 20.19 6.35
C CYS A 176 -8.43 21.01 5.10
N ARG A 177 -8.60 22.32 5.30
CA ARG A 177 -8.71 23.29 4.20
C ARG A 177 -7.34 23.85 3.89
N VAL A 178 -6.97 23.83 2.61
CA VAL A 178 -5.73 24.42 2.10
C VAL A 178 -6.08 25.43 1.02
N SER A 179 -5.37 26.56 0.99
CA SER A 179 -5.53 27.56 -0.05
C SER A 179 -5.01 27.04 -1.39
N PHE A 180 -5.80 27.18 -2.46
CA PHE A 180 -5.33 26.80 -3.80
C PHE A 180 -4.12 27.66 -4.24
N LEU A 181 -3.91 28.85 -3.67
CA LEU A 181 -2.72 29.66 -3.94
C LEU A 181 -1.41 29.02 -3.46
N ILE A 182 -1.48 28.12 -2.46
CA ILE A 182 -0.33 27.31 -2.04
C ILE A 182 -0.14 26.13 -2.99
N LEU A 183 -1.23 25.57 -3.52
CA LEU A 183 -1.17 24.46 -4.48
C LEU A 183 -0.70 24.92 -5.87
N ALA A 184 -0.97 26.16 -6.24
CA ALA A 184 -0.64 26.70 -7.56
C ALA A 184 0.87 26.61 -7.88
N PRO A 185 1.81 27.13 -7.05
CA PRO A 185 3.23 27.03 -7.35
C PRO A 185 3.74 25.57 -7.34
N LEU A 186 3.15 24.69 -6.52
CA LEU A 186 3.53 23.29 -6.48
C LEU A 186 3.09 22.56 -7.76
N GLY A 187 1.84 22.77 -8.17
CA GLY A 187 1.33 22.24 -9.43
C GLY A 187 2.11 22.79 -10.62
N PHE A 188 2.30 24.09 -10.69
CA PHE A 188 3.06 24.75 -11.76
C PHE A 188 4.49 24.20 -11.90
N ALA A 189 5.23 24.07 -10.78
CA ALA A 189 6.58 23.51 -10.80
C ALA A 189 6.59 22.04 -11.28
N THR A 190 5.57 21.25 -10.87
CA THR A 190 5.39 19.87 -11.33
C THR A 190 5.19 19.81 -12.85
N GLY A 191 4.34 20.68 -13.39
CA GLY A 191 4.06 20.77 -14.82
C GLY A 191 5.24 21.30 -15.64
N LEU A 192 5.92 22.32 -15.14
CA LEU A 192 7.13 22.88 -15.77
C LEU A 192 8.22 21.78 -15.94
N LEU A 193 8.44 21.00 -14.89
CA LEU A 193 9.39 19.89 -14.98
C LEU A 193 8.91 18.79 -15.93
N ALA A 194 7.60 18.51 -15.94
CA ALA A 194 7.03 17.53 -16.86
C ALA A 194 7.19 17.97 -18.33
N ALA A 195 7.00 19.25 -18.65
CA ALA A 195 7.21 19.78 -19.99
C ALA A 195 8.68 19.73 -20.42
N THR A 196 9.61 19.83 -19.46
CA THR A 196 11.04 19.84 -19.77
C THR A 196 11.62 18.43 -19.93
N ILE A 197 11.28 17.49 -19.05
CA ILE A 197 11.90 16.16 -18.99
C ILE A 197 10.88 15.00 -18.95
N ALA A 198 9.59 15.30 -19.13
CA ALA A 198 8.45 14.36 -19.01
C ALA A 198 8.28 13.73 -17.60
N VAL A 199 8.89 14.28 -16.54
CA VAL A 199 8.95 13.67 -15.19
C VAL A 199 8.44 14.65 -14.12
N GLY A 200 7.13 14.92 -14.07
CA GLY A 200 6.54 15.79 -13.04
C GLY A 200 6.55 15.21 -11.63
N GLY A 201 6.36 13.90 -11.49
CA GLY A 201 6.20 13.24 -10.19
C GLY A 201 7.39 13.36 -9.23
N PHE A 202 8.57 13.71 -9.71
CA PHE A 202 9.75 13.97 -8.86
C PHE A 202 9.63 15.21 -7.99
N ILE A 203 8.79 16.16 -8.38
CA ILE A 203 8.42 17.32 -7.56
C ILE A 203 7.05 17.09 -6.92
N GLY A 204 6.06 16.62 -7.67
CA GLY A 204 4.68 16.47 -7.24
C GLY A 204 4.53 15.59 -6.00
N VAL A 205 5.11 14.39 -6.01
CA VAL A 205 5.01 13.46 -4.87
C VAL A 205 5.71 14.00 -3.61
N PRO A 206 6.98 14.42 -3.64
CA PRO A 206 7.61 15.04 -2.48
C PRO A 206 6.90 16.31 -1.99
N ALA A 207 6.41 17.15 -2.88
CA ALA A 207 5.66 18.35 -2.50
C ALA A 207 4.39 17.98 -1.71
N MET A 208 3.62 17.01 -2.18
CA MET A 208 2.44 16.51 -1.46
C MET A 208 2.81 15.91 -0.10
N MET A 209 3.93 15.19 0.00
CA MET A 209 4.36 14.57 1.26
C MET A 209 4.92 15.57 2.26
N TYR A 210 5.87 16.41 1.85
CA TYR A 210 6.66 17.25 2.77
C TYR A 210 6.08 18.66 2.98
N ILE A 211 5.28 19.16 2.04
CA ILE A 211 4.66 20.48 2.12
C ILE A 211 3.19 20.38 2.55
N LEU A 212 2.44 19.45 1.95
CA LEU A 212 1.02 19.27 2.28
C LEU A 212 0.78 18.26 3.40
N GLY A 213 1.74 17.37 3.68
CA GLY A 213 1.66 16.39 4.75
C GLY A 213 0.81 15.16 4.42
N LEU A 214 0.71 14.78 3.12
CA LEU A 214 0.03 13.56 2.71
C LEU A 214 0.87 12.31 3.02
N PRO A 215 0.22 11.17 3.32
CA PRO A 215 0.89 9.88 3.33
C PRO A 215 1.48 9.56 1.96
N ALA A 216 2.65 8.90 1.92
CA ALA A 216 3.37 8.59 0.68
C ALA A 216 2.51 7.82 -0.34
N LEU A 217 1.70 6.87 0.13
CA LEU A 217 0.80 6.09 -0.70
C LEU A 217 -0.26 6.97 -1.39
N THR A 218 -0.90 7.86 -0.62
CA THR A 218 -1.93 8.78 -1.13
C THR A 218 -1.31 9.83 -2.06
N ALA A 219 -0.13 10.36 -1.73
CA ALA A 219 0.60 11.29 -2.58
C ALA A 219 0.96 10.65 -3.94
N SER A 220 1.54 9.46 -3.92
CA SER A 220 1.90 8.69 -5.14
C SER A 220 0.66 8.32 -5.97
N ALA A 221 -0.45 7.97 -5.32
CA ALA A 221 -1.70 7.65 -6.02
C ALA A 221 -2.38 8.90 -6.61
N THR A 222 -2.36 10.03 -5.90
CA THR A 222 -2.93 11.31 -6.36
C THR A 222 -2.10 11.90 -7.51
N GLU A 223 -0.77 11.68 -7.52
CA GLU A 223 0.11 12.06 -8.63
C GLU A 223 -0.34 11.46 -9.97
N LEU A 224 -0.94 10.28 -9.98
CA LEU A 224 -1.47 9.68 -11.22
C LEU A 224 -2.60 10.53 -11.84
N VAL A 225 -3.41 11.20 -11.02
CA VAL A 225 -4.44 12.13 -11.52
C VAL A 225 -3.78 13.39 -12.10
N ILE A 226 -2.79 13.94 -11.41
CA ILE A 226 -2.00 15.08 -11.90
C ILE A 226 -1.32 14.70 -13.23
N ALA A 227 -0.68 13.53 -13.28
CA ALA A 227 0.00 13.02 -14.47
C ALA A 227 -0.95 12.76 -15.64
N PHE A 228 -2.20 12.35 -15.38
CA PHE A 228 -3.22 12.22 -16.41
C PHE A 228 -3.60 13.60 -16.98
N VAL A 229 -3.94 14.56 -16.12
CA VAL A 229 -4.37 15.91 -16.55
C VAL A 229 -3.26 16.59 -17.35
N MET A 230 -2.06 16.75 -16.77
CA MET A 230 -0.93 17.41 -17.43
C MET A 230 -0.39 16.63 -18.64
N GLY A 231 -0.50 15.29 -18.62
CA GLY A 231 -0.07 14.47 -19.75
C GLY A 231 -1.02 14.56 -20.94
N MET A 232 -2.32 14.63 -20.69
CA MET A 232 -3.33 14.78 -21.74
C MET A 232 -3.24 16.14 -22.40
N GLY A 233 -3.27 17.21 -21.61
CA GLY A 233 -3.18 18.58 -22.13
C GLY A 233 -1.81 18.84 -22.77
N GLY A 234 -0.73 18.50 -22.07
CA GLY A 234 0.63 18.67 -22.62
C GLY A 234 0.85 17.90 -23.92
N SER A 235 0.33 16.67 -24.04
CA SER A 235 0.38 15.92 -25.32
C SER A 235 -0.36 16.63 -26.43
N LEU A 236 -1.53 17.21 -26.13
CA LEU A 236 -2.32 17.95 -27.09
C LEU A 236 -1.57 19.20 -27.57
N PHE A 237 -1.03 19.99 -26.64
CA PHE A 237 -0.31 21.23 -26.99
C PHE A 237 0.98 20.96 -27.77
N TYR A 238 1.75 19.94 -27.37
CA TYR A 238 2.93 19.54 -28.14
C TYR A 238 2.55 18.93 -29.51
N ALA A 239 1.39 18.27 -29.62
CA ALA A 239 0.92 17.74 -30.92
C ALA A 239 0.48 18.87 -31.87
N LEU A 240 -0.12 19.96 -31.35
CA LEU A 240 -0.47 21.13 -32.15
C LEU A 240 0.75 21.81 -32.74
N ASP A 241 1.89 21.79 -32.02
CA ASP A 241 3.18 22.28 -32.50
C ASP A 241 3.96 21.25 -33.34
N GLY A 242 3.38 20.05 -33.58
CA GLY A 242 3.97 19.01 -34.41
C GLY A 242 5.09 18.20 -33.74
N PHE A 243 5.30 18.29 -32.42
CA PHE A 243 6.40 17.59 -31.72
C PHE A 243 6.08 16.15 -31.33
N VAL A 244 4.83 15.71 -31.37
CA VAL A 244 4.48 14.34 -30.96
C VAL A 244 4.65 13.37 -32.13
N ASP A 245 5.58 12.43 -32.00
CA ASP A 245 5.61 11.27 -32.88
C ASP A 245 4.76 10.13 -32.26
N ILE A 246 3.56 9.95 -32.80
CA ILE A 246 2.60 8.94 -32.33
C ILE A 246 3.15 7.51 -32.47
N ARG A 247 4.01 7.25 -33.48
CA ARG A 247 4.63 5.95 -33.72
C ARG A 247 5.56 5.57 -32.57
N LEU A 248 6.43 6.53 -32.14
CA LEU A 248 7.29 6.37 -30.96
C LEU A 248 6.47 6.12 -29.71
N SER A 249 5.43 6.94 -29.49
CA SER A 249 4.55 6.83 -28.33
C SER A 249 3.88 5.45 -28.25
N MET A 250 3.38 4.92 -29.36
CA MET A 250 2.72 3.61 -29.42
C MET A 250 3.68 2.44 -29.22
N ILE A 251 4.87 2.49 -29.80
CA ILE A 251 5.88 1.42 -29.64
C ILE A 251 6.35 1.35 -28.18
N ILE A 252 6.64 2.50 -27.59
CA ILE A 252 7.06 2.58 -26.19
C ILE A 252 5.93 2.17 -25.25
N LEU A 253 4.68 2.55 -25.54
CA LEU A 253 3.50 2.15 -24.77
C LEU A 253 3.33 0.63 -24.78
N ALA A 254 3.42 0.00 -25.95
CA ALA A 254 3.33 -1.44 -26.08
C ALA A 254 4.38 -2.16 -25.22
N GLY A 255 5.67 -1.79 -25.33
CA GLY A 255 6.71 -2.34 -24.48
C GLY A 255 6.48 -2.10 -22.98
N SER A 256 6.08 -0.88 -22.64
CA SER A 256 5.87 -0.45 -21.26
C SER A 256 4.72 -1.20 -20.55
N LEU A 257 3.67 -1.57 -21.27
CA LEU A 257 2.55 -2.33 -20.71
C LEU A 257 2.96 -3.73 -20.24
N PHE A 258 3.86 -4.40 -20.95
CA PHE A 258 4.42 -5.68 -20.49
C PHE A 258 5.42 -5.49 -19.34
N GLY A 259 6.30 -4.50 -19.46
CA GLY A 259 7.32 -4.24 -18.44
C GLY A 259 6.73 -3.89 -17.08
N ILE A 260 5.67 -3.07 -17.05
CA ILE A 260 5.06 -2.62 -15.79
C ILE A 260 4.48 -3.77 -14.96
N GLN A 261 3.98 -4.83 -15.59
CA GLN A 261 3.45 -6.00 -14.91
C GLN A 261 4.57 -6.72 -14.14
N ILE A 262 5.73 -6.93 -14.78
CA ILE A 262 6.89 -7.58 -14.15
C ILE A 262 7.44 -6.71 -13.03
N GLY A 263 7.58 -5.40 -13.27
CA GLY A 263 8.05 -4.47 -12.25
C GLY A 263 7.15 -4.41 -11.03
N ALA A 264 5.84 -4.36 -11.23
CA ALA A 264 4.86 -4.33 -10.15
C ALA A 264 4.87 -5.63 -9.31
N ILE A 265 5.03 -6.80 -9.95
CA ILE A 265 5.22 -8.06 -9.22
C ILE A 265 6.52 -8.02 -8.42
N GLY A 266 7.59 -7.44 -8.98
CA GLY A 266 8.89 -7.34 -8.31
C GLY A 266 8.83 -6.63 -6.96
N THR A 267 8.02 -5.58 -6.82
CA THR A 267 7.89 -4.83 -5.56
C THR A 267 7.24 -5.63 -4.44
N THR A 268 6.48 -6.67 -4.77
CA THR A 268 5.80 -7.50 -3.76
C THR A 268 6.73 -8.41 -2.98
N TYR A 269 7.93 -8.65 -3.52
CA TYR A 269 8.90 -9.60 -2.96
C TYR A 269 10.18 -8.96 -2.41
N VAL A 270 10.29 -7.63 -2.46
CA VAL A 270 11.51 -6.94 -2.02
C VAL A 270 11.23 -5.91 -0.92
N LYS A 271 12.24 -5.61 -0.13
CA LYS A 271 12.18 -4.58 0.91
C LYS A 271 12.27 -3.18 0.30
N ASP A 272 11.65 -2.19 0.92
CA ASP A 272 11.57 -0.81 0.43
C ASP A 272 12.94 -0.19 0.11
N TYR A 273 13.96 -0.44 0.94
CA TYR A 273 15.30 0.06 0.69
C TYR A 273 15.92 -0.46 -0.62
N VAL A 274 15.55 -1.68 -1.07
CA VAL A 274 16.03 -2.25 -2.34
C VAL A 274 15.45 -1.47 -3.52
N VAL A 275 14.15 -1.12 -3.45
CA VAL A 275 13.49 -0.29 -4.45
C VAL A 275 14.18 1.07 -4.57
N LYS A 276 14.45 1.72 -3.43
CA LYS A 276 15.16 3.01 -3.37
C LYS A 276 16.57 2.90 -3.93
N PHE A 277 17.29 1.83 -3.61
CA PHE A 277 18.65 1.62 -4.10
C PHE A 277 18.71 1.41 -5.61
N VAL A 278 17.84 0.56 -6.17
CA VAL A 278 17.71 0.35 -7.62
C VAL A 278 17.36 1.66 -8.32
N MET A 279 16.38 2.39 -7.80
CA MET A 279 15.96 3.69 -8.34
C MET A 279 17.10 4.70 -8.37
N ALA A 280 17.80 4.88 -7.25
CA ALA A 280 18.92 5.82 -7.14
C ALA A 280 20.06 5.44 -8.10
N THR A 281 20.41 4.16 -8.20
CA THR A 281 21.45 3.68 -9.09
C THR A 281 21.14 4.00 -10.55
N ILE A 282 19.92 3.69 -11.01
CA ILE A 282 19.50 3.99 -12.39
C ILE A 282 19.53 5.51 -12.63
N MET A 283 19.00 6.32 -11.70
CA MET A 283 19.01 7.78 -11.82
C MET A 283 20.42 8.36 -11.96
N LEU A 284 21.35 7.93 -11.12
CA LEU A 284 22.73 8.42 -11.17
C LEU A 284 23.46 7.97 -12.43
N LEU A 285 23.24 6.77 -12.92
CA LEU A 285 23.81 6.32 -14.18
C LEU A 285 23.24 7.10 -15.38
N VAL A 286 21.93 7.37 -15.40
CA VAL A 286 21.31 8.23 -16.43
C VAL A 286 21.86 9.65 -16.36
N LEU A 287 22.08 10.20 -15.16
CA LEU A 287 22.74 11.49 -14.97
C LEU A 287 24.13 11.49 -15.62
N VAL A 288 24.97 10.49 -15.30
CA VAL A 288 26.31 10.37 -15.86
C VAL A 288 26.24 10.29 -17.38
N SER A 289 25.32 9.50 -17.94
CA SER A 289 25.11 9.44 -19.38
C SER A 289 24.85 10.83 -19.96
N ARG A 290 23.86 11.56 -19.41
CA ARG A 290 23.51 12.91 -19.93
C ARG A 290 24.62 13.94 -19.76
N PHE A 291 25.42 13.82 -18.71
CA PHE A 291 26.58 14.70 -18.48
C PHE A 291 27.60 14.59 -19.62
N PHE A 292 27.86 13.41 -20.13
CA PHE A 292 28.81 13.20 -21.24
C PHE A 292 28.32 13.74 -22.60
N TYR A 293 27.02 14.00 -22.78
CA TYR A 293 26.50 14.64 -23.99
C TYR A 293 26.62 16.16 -23.98
N ILE A 294 26.72 16.81 -22.79
CA ILE A 294 26.73 18.27 -22.64
C ILE A 294 27.88 18.93 -23.40
N PRO A 295 29.14 18.46 -23.31
CA PRO A 295 30.23 19.10 -24.03
C PRO A 295 30.05 19.12 -25.55
N GLY A 296 29.50 18.05 -26.14
CA GLY A 296 29.17 18.01 -27.57
C GLY A 296 28.16 19.10 -27.95
N TYR A 297 27.06 19.24 -27.19
CA TYR A 297 26.07 20.29 -27.46
C TYR A 297 26.60 21.71 -27.27
N LEU A 298 27.51 21.92 -26.30
CA LEU A 298 28.17 23.22 -26.11
C LEU A 298 29.13 23.55 -27.27
N SER A 299 29.80 22.55 -27.82
CA SER A 299 30.63 22.71 -29.02
C SER A 299 29.80 23.01 -30.25
N ASP A 300 28.67 22.31 -30.46
CA ASP A 300 27.74 22.53 -31.56
C ASP A 300 27.14 23.94 -31.52
N LEU A 301 26.99 24.54 -30.34
CA LEU A 301 26.51 25.90 -30.14
C LEU A 301 27.60 26.98 -30.13
N GLY A 302 28.87 26.59 -30.25
CA GLY A 302 30.00 27.52 -30.26
C GLY A 302 30.33 28.15 -28.90
N PHE A 303 29.81 27.66 -27.79
CA PHE A 303 30.09 28.16 -26.44
C PHE A 303 31.47 27.76 -25.93
N ILE A 304 32.02 26.67 -26.45
CA ILE A 304 33.40 26.19 -26.19
C ILE A 304 34.13 26.06 -27.53
N SER A 305 35.47 26.10 -27.49
CA SER A 305 36.27 25.82 -28.69
C SER A 305 35.84 24.48 -29.27
N THR A 306 35.71 24.38 -30.58
CA THR A 306 35.31 23.15 -31.28
C THR A 306 36.17 21.99 -30.80
N LEU A 307 35.50 21.01 -30.18
CA LEU A 307 36.16 19.75 -29.83
C LEU A 307 36.44 18.98 -31.11
N ASP A 308 37.58 18.29 -31.17
CA ASP A 308 37.84 17.36 -32.26
C ASP A 308 36.70 16.34 -32.36
N ALA A 309 36.32 16.00 -33.60
CA ALA A 309 35.23 15.06 -33.85
C ALA A 309 35.40 13.74 -33.09
N ASP A 310 36.63 13.23 -33.02
CA ASP A 310 36.96 12.01 -32.30
C ASP A 310 36.66 12.10 -30.79
N ASN A 311 36.92 13.25 -30.17
CA ASN A 311 36.61 13.48 -28.76
C ASN A 311 35.08 13.58 -28.50
N VAL A 312 34.34 14.19 -29.42
CA VAL A 312 32.86 14.27 -29.33
C VAL A 312 32.25 12.88 -29.47
N ASP A 313 32.73 12.08 -30.41
CA ASP A 313 32.26 10.71 -30.65
C ASP A 313 32.62 9.78 -29.47
N LEU A 314 33.80 9.95 -28.90
CA LEU A 314 34.21 9.24 -27.68
C LEU A 314 33.27 9.57 -26.52
N MET A 315 32.97 10.85 -26.28
CA MET A 315 32.08 11.27 -25.21
C MET A 315 30.64 10.76 -25.42
N LYS A 316 30.11 10.83 -26.65
CA LYS A 316 28.82 10.25 -27.01
C LYS A 316 28.81 8.74 -26.76
N GLY A 317 29.85 8.03 -27.19
CA GLY A 317 29.99 6.60 -26.94
C GLY A 317 30.03 6.23 -25.47
N ILE A 318 30.72 7.00 -24.62
CA ILE A 318 30.69 6.84 -23.17
C ILE A 318 29.26 7.08 -22.63
N GLY A 319 28.56 8.13 -23.10
CA GLY A 319 27.19 8.44 -22.72
C GLY A 319 26.21 7.34 -23.09
N GLU A 320 26.29 6.80 -24.31
CA GLU A 320 25.49 5.67 -24.81
C GLU A 320 25.77 4.38 -24.05
N GLY A 321 27.05 4.07 -23.85
CA GLY A 321 27.48 2.91 -23.09
C GLY A 321 26.99 2.94 -21.65
N THR A 322 27.08 4.11 -21.01
CA THR A 322 26.61 4.31 -19.64
C THR A 322 25.07 4.17 -19.55
N LEU A 323 24.32 4.69 -20.52
CA LEU A 323 22.88 4.55 -20.56
C LEU A 323 22.45 3.11 -20.80
N THR A 324 23.08 2.43 -21.76
CA THR A 324 22.83 1.01 -22.04
C THR A 324 23.15 0.17 -20.81
N PHE A 325 24.26 0.45 -20.14
CA PHE A 325 24.60 -0.19 -18.87
C PHE A 325 23.53 0.09 -17.79
N ALA A 326 23.05 1.33 -17.66
CA ALA A 326 22.00 1.69 -16.71
C ALA A 326 20.70 0.91 -16.94
N LEU A 327 20.30 0.75 -18.19
CA LEU A 327 19.12 -0.01 -18.60
C LEU A 327 19.28 -1.51 -18.30
N VAL A 328 20.36 -2.11 -18.77
CA VAL A 328 20.61 -3.55 -18.60
C VAL A 328 20.85 -3.90 -17.13
N PHE A 329 21.66 -3.11 -16.44
CA PHE A 329 21.96 -3.31 -15.03
C PHE A 329 20.72 -3.09 -14.15
N GLY A 330 19.94 -2.04 -14.43
CA GLY A 330 18.68 -1.78 -13.74
C GLY A 330 17.67 -2.91 -13.93
N ALA A 331 17.51 -3.40 -15.17
CA ALA A 331 16.70 -4.57 -15.47
C ALA A 331 17.18 -5.82 -14.73
N ALA A 332 18.47 -6.08 -14.76
CA ALA A 332 19.08 -7.22 -14.07
C ALA A 332 18.88 -7.13 -12.55
N MET A 333 19.05 -5.95 -11.95
CA MET A 333 18.80 -5.75 -10.51
C MET A 333 17.33 -6.02 -10.14
N ILE A 334 16.38 -5.55 -10.95
CA ILE A 334 14.94 -5.78 -10.72
C ILE A 334 14.63 -7.29 -10.84
N LEU A 335 15.13 -7.95 -11.90
CA LEU A 335 14.91 -9.39 -12.11
C LEU A 335 15.60 -10.23 -11.03
N GLN A 336 16.80 -9.85 -10.61
CA GLN A 336 17.51 -10.51 -9.51
C GLN A 336 16.78 -10.34 -8.18
N ALA A 337 16.29 -9.13 -7.90
CA ALA A 337 15.51 -8.85 -6.70
C ALA A 337 14.21 -9.67 -6.69
N LEU A 338 13.51 -9.74 -7.82
CA LEU A 338 12.35 -10.59 -8.03
C LEU A 338 12.67 -12.06 -7.82
N TYR A 339 13.73 -12.56 -8.47
CA TYR A 339 14.12 -13.97 -8.36
C TYR A 339 14.50 -14.37 -6.93
N ARG A 340 15.29 -13.53 -6.24
CA ARG A 340 15.65 -13.76 -4.83
C ARG A 340 14.43 -13.75 -3.93
N GLY A 341 13.57 -12.76 -4.07
CA GLY A 341 12.35 -12.66 -3.29
C GLY A 341 11.40 -13.84 -3.53
N MET A 342 11.21 -14.26 -4.78
CA MET A 342 10.42 -15.46 -5.10
C MET A 342 11.06 -16.74 -4.55
N ARG A 343 12.39 -16.86 -4.59
CA ARG A 343 13.12 -18.01 -4.04
C ARG A 343 12.99 -18.06 -2.51
N GLU A 344 13.17 -16.92 -1.83
CA GLU A 344 12.98 -16.84 -0.38
C GLU A 344 11.55 -17.18 0.02
N HIS A 345 10.56 -16.75 -0.78
CA HIS A 345 9.15 -17.10 -0.56
C HIS A 345 8.91 -18.59 -0.74
N ARG A 346 9.43 -19.21 -1.81
CA ARG A 346 9.32 -20.67 -2.04
C ARG A 346 10.03 -21.48 -0.96
N LEU A 347 11.20 -21.03 -0.50
CA LEU A 347 11.91 -21.70 0.60
C LEU A 347 11.15 -21.58 1.92
N ALA A 348 10.51 -20.44 2.17
CA ALA A 348 9.65 -20.25 3.33
C ALA A 348 8.38 -21.12 3.23
N GLU A 349 7.79 -21.26 2.04
CA GLU A 349 6.67 -22.17 1.78
C GLU A 349 7.08 -23.64 1.96
N ALA A 350 8.25 -24.03 1.44
CA ALA A 350 8.77 -25.39 1.59
C ALA A 350 9.10 -25.71 3.06
N ALA A 351 9.72 -24.76 3.79
CA ALA A 351 9.98 -24.94 5.22
C ALA A 351 8.67 -25.02 6.02
N ALA A 352 7.64 -24.25 5.66
CA ALA A 352 6.33 -24.33 6.27
C ALA A 352 5.64 -25.67 5.95
N ALA A 353 5.81 -26.20 4.74
CA ALA A 353 5.29 -27.52 4.35
C ALA A 353 5.99 -28.67 5.12
N VAL A 354 7.31 -28.57 5.36
CA VAL A 354 8.06 -29.54 6.17
C VAL A 354 7.59 -29.50 7.63
N VAL A 355 7.43 -28.30 8.21
CA VAL A 355 6.89 -28.15 9.58
C VAL A 355 5.45 -28.64 9.67
N ALA A 356 4.64 -28.44 8.63
CA ALA A 356 3.29 -28.99 8.56
C ALA A 356 3.28 -30.52 8.42
N ALA A 357 4.22 -31.08 7.65
CA ALA A 357 4.39 -32.54 7.51
C ALA A 357 4.93 -33.17 8.80
N GLU A 358 5.87 -32.53 9.51
CA GLU A 358 6.34 -32.96 10.83
C GLU A 358 5.24 -32.85 11.88
N ALA A 359 4.40 -31.81 11.85
CA ALA A 359 3.24 -31.67 12.71
C ALA A 359 2.14 -32.72 12.40
N ALA A 360 2.03 -33.16 11.15
CA ALA A 360 1.12 -34.22 10.73
C ALA A 360 1.68 -35.64 11.04
N ALA A 361 3.01 -35.78 11.12
CA ALA A 361 3.71 -37.03 11.45
C ALA A 361 3.93 -37.20 12.97
N ALA A 362 3.74 -36.17 13.78
CA ALA A 362 3.73 -36.28 15.21
C ALA A 362 2.55 -37.21 15.61
N PRO A 363 2.76 -38.25 16.44
CA PRO A 363 1.67 -39.13 16.87
C PRO A 363 0.59 -38.23 17.45
N ALA A 364 -0.63 -38.38 16.93
CA ALA A 364 -1.79 -37.67 17.43
C ALA A 364 -1.90 -37.95 18.94
N VAL A 365 -1.35 -37.03 19.72
CA VAL A 365 -1.83 -36.89 21.09
C VAL A 365 -3.26 -36.42 20.87
N ALA A 366 -4.17 -37.41 20.92
CA ALA A 366 -5.59 -37.12 20.92
C ALA A 366 -5.78 -36.04 21.98
N PRO A 367 -6.26 -34.85 21.61
CA PRO A 367 -6.54 -33.87 22.62
C PRO A 367 -7.57 -34.52 23.54
N ALA A 368 -7.30 -34.50 24.83
CA ALA A 368 -8.20 -34.93 25.88
C ALA A 368 -9.44 -34.01 25.94
N TYR A 369 -10.14 -33.87 24.82
CA TYR A 369 -11.34 -33.07 24.63
C TYR A 369 -12.60 -33.94 24.51
N ALA A 370 -12.49 -35.26 24.75
CA ALA A 370 -13.61 -36.18 24.59
C ALA A 370 -14.50 -36.35 25.84
N ALA A 371 -14.37 -35.50 26.84
CA ALA A 371 -15.19 -35.62 28.02
C ALA A 371 -15.47 -34.30 28.70
N VAL A 372 -16.29 -33.44 28.12
CA VAL A 372 -17.18 -32.52 28.86
C VAL A 372 -18.40 -32.23 27.98
N ALA A 373 -19.28 -33.17 27.83
CA ALA A 373 -20.69 -32.88 27.66
C ALA A 373 -21.23 -32.51 29.04
N ALA A 374 -21.13 -31.28 29.44
CA ALA A 374 -21.76 -30.81 30.66
C ALA A 374 -22.90 -29.85 30.28
N GLU A 375 -24.09 -30.30 30.61
CA GLU A 375 -25.26 -29.44 30.77
C GLU A 375 -24.94 -28.31 31.75
N GLY A 376 -24.69 -27.12 31.21
CA GLY A 376 -24.54 -25.89 31.98
C GLY A 376 -25.49 -24.80 31.44
N PRO A 377 -26.02 -23.93 32.30
CA PRO A 377 -26.96 -22.90 31.86
C PRO A 377 -26.33 -21.97 30.83
N GLN A 378 -27.07 -21.78 29.76
CA GLN A 378 -26.66 -20.93 28.65
C GLN A 378 -26.53 -19.47 29.11
N ILE A 379 -25.44 -18.85 28.71
CA ILE A 379 -25.00 -17.53 29.16
C ILE A 379 -25.75 -16.41 28.39
N SER A 380 -25.75 -15.21 29.00
CA SER A 380 -26.37 -13.96 28.59
C SER A 380 -26.39 -13.71 27.07
N PRO A 381 -27.45 -13.08 26.52
CA PRO A 381 -27.61 -12.84 25.08
C PRO A 381 -26.45 -12.08 24.42
N LEU A 382 -25.71 -11.27 25.15
CA LEU A 382 -24.60 -10.47 24.62
C LEU A 382 -23.26 -11.25 24.52
N GLY A 383 -23.14 -12.37 25.21
CA GLY A 383 -21.95 -13.24 25.14
C GLY A 383 -22.15 -14.54 24.36
N ARG A 384 -23.36 -14.77 23.85
CA ARG A 384 -23.72 -15.99 23.13
C ARG A 384 -23.54 -15.77 21.64
N PHE A 385 -22.43 -16.28 21.12
CA PHE A 385 -22.22 -16.35 19.68
C PHE A 385 -22.97 -17.56 19.11
N GLU A 386 -23.97 -17.30 18.26
CA GLU A 386 -24.82 -18.35 17.68
C GLU A 386 -24.49 -18.63 16.21
N ARG A 387 -24.00 -17.61 15.49
CA ARG A 387 -23.71 -17.68 14.06
C ARG A 387 -22.39 -17.04 13.74
N PHE A 388 -21.46 -17.83 13.25
CA PHE A 388 -20.13 -17.39 12.85
C PHE A 388 -20.03 -17.29 11.34
N LEU A 389 -19.28 -16.31 10.85
CA LEU A 389 -18.81 -16.23 9.47
C LEU A 389 -17.28 -16.24 9.45
N VAL A 390 -16.70 -17.18 8.73
CA VAL A 390 -15.25 -17.24 8.49
C VAL A 390 -14.94 -16.91 7.05
N ALA A 391 -14.12 -15.89 6.82
CA ALA A 391 -13.59 -15.59 5.50
C ALA A 391 -12.27 -16.34 5.28
N SER A 392 -12.24 -17.24 4.30
CA SER A 392 -11.06 -18.04 3.96
C SER A 392 -10.68 -17.90 2.50
N ASP A 393 -9.41 -17.58 2.25
CA ASP A 393 -8.81 -17.48 0.91
C ASP A 393 -7.88 -18.68 0.60
N GLY A 394 -7.90 -19.73 1.44
CA GLY A 394 -7.03 -20.89 1.31
C GLY A 394 -5.58 -20.63 1.69
N SER A 395 -5.24 -19.47 2.25
CA SER A 395 -3.89 -19.19 2.75
C SER A 395 -3.66 -19.80 4.13
N GLU A 396 -2.40 -19.98 4.50
CA GLU A 396 -2.00 -20.39 5.84
C GLU A 396 -2.48 -19.41 6.94
N PHE A 397 -2.73 -18.16 6.59
CA PHE A 397 -3.23 -17.14 7.52
C PHE A 397 -4.72 -17.31 7.79
N SER A 398 -5.52 -17.66 6.79
CA SER A 398 -6.94 -17.97 6.96
C SER A 398 -7.17 -19.34 7.59
N ALA A 399 -6.25 -20.30 7.39
CA ALA A 399 -6.33 -21.62 8.00
C ALA A 399 -6.37 -21.56 9.54
N ALA A 400 -5.63 -20.64 10.16
CA ALA A 400 -5.70 -20.43 11.61
C ALA A 400 -7.09 -19.93 12.06
N ALA A 401 -7.67 -18.98 11.31
CA ALA A 401 -9.01 -18.46 11.58
C ALA A 401 -10.07 -19.58 11.48
N VAL A 402 -9.98 -20.41 10.44
CA VAL A 402 -10.88 -21.57 10.24
C VAL A 402 -10.79 -22.53 11.43
N ARG A 403 -9.58 -22.92 11.83
CA ARG A 403 -9.34 -23.83 12.94
C ARG A 403 -9.94 -23.33 14.25
N GLU A 404 -9.66 -22.06 14.60
CA GLU A 404 -10.16 -21.47 15.85
C GLU A 404 -11.68 -21.26 15.79
N ALA A 405 -12.23 -20.91 14.63
CA ALA A 405 -13.68 -20.77 14.46
C ALA A 405 -14.42 -22.12 14.63
N ILE A 406 -13.90 -23.22 14.06
CA ILE A 406 -14.46 -24.56 14.26
C ILE A 406 -14.42 -24.92 15.76
N GLY A 407 -13.27 -24.69 16.44
CA GLY A 407 -13.12 -24.98 17.86
C GLY A 407 -14.09 -24.17 18.73
N MET A 408 -14.27 -22.89 18.44
CA MET A 408 -15.21 -22.03 19.16
C MET A 408 -16.67 -22.37 18.82
N ALA A 409 -17.00 -22.60 17.55
CA ALA A 409 -18.36 -22.97 17.14
C ALA A 409 -18.81 -24.25 17.84
N ARG A 410 -17.91 -25.24 17.97
CA ARG A 410 -18.18 -26.46 18.75
C ARG A 410 -18.46 -26.17 20.21
N LYS A 411 -17.63 -25.33 20.87
CA LYS A 411 -17.82 -24.96 22.28
C LYS A 411 -19.14 -24.19 22.50
N CYS A 412 -19.47 -23.28 21.61
CA CYS A 412 -20.67 -22.44 21.70
C CYS A 412 -21.93 -23.12 21.15
N ASN A 413 -21.84 -24.31 20.55
CA ASN A 413 -22.90 -24.95 19.78
C ASN A 413 -23.49 -23.99 18.71
N ALA A 414 -22.63 -23.30 17.99
CA ALA A 414 -22.94 -22.27 17.02
C ALA A 414 -22.93 -22.81 15.58
N GLN A 415 -23.73 -22.20 14.71
CA GLN A 415 -23.68 -22.45 13.27
C GLN A 415 -22.45 -21.78 12.67
N LEU A 416 -21.68 -22.52 11.89
CA LEU A 416 -20.52 -22.01 11.19
C LEU A 416 -20.85 -21.75 9.71
N ASN A 417 -20.63 -20.53 9.23
CA ASN A 417 -20.66 -20.21 7.82
C ASN A 417 -19.24 -19.92 7.35
N VAL A 418 -18.83 -20.52 6.24
CA VAL A 418 -17.50 -20.30 5.67
C VAL A 418 -17.64 -19.75 4.28
N MET A 419 -16.99 -18.62 4.00
CA MET A 419 -17.00 -18.05 2.67
C MET A 419 -15.62 -18.03 2.05
N SER A 420 -15.60 -18.22 0.73
CA SER A 420 -14.45 -17.93 -0.12
C SER A 420 -14.87 -17.01 -1.25
N LEU A 421 -14.01 -16.07 -1.61
CA LEU A 421 -14.28 -15.12 -2.69
C LEU A 421 -13.45 -15.48 -3.93
N VAL A 422 -14.12 -15.60 -5.06
CA VAL A 422 -13.50 -15.59 -6.39
C VAL A 422 -13.65 -14.18 -6.95
N ALA A 423 -12.53 -13.51 -7.18
CA ALA A 423 -12.53 -12.15 -7.66
C ALA A 423 -13.05 -12.11 -9.12
N THR A 424 -14.13 -11.37 -9.35
CA THR A 424 -14.67 -11.09 -10.69
C THR A 424 -14.44 -9.63 -11.04
N GLY A 425 -13.72 -9.36 -12.14
CA GLY A 425 -13.45 -8.01 -12.62
C GLY A 425 -12.87 -8.07 -14.02
N VAL A 426 -12.83 -6.93 -14.69
CA VAL A 426 -12.33 -6.78 -16.08
C VAL A 426 -10.94 -7.40 -16.28
N GLU A 427 -10.14 -7.47 -15.22
CA GLU A 427 -8.81 -8.12 -15.23
C GLU A 427 -8.91 -9.66 -15.24
N HIS A 428 -9.95 -10.24 -14.66
CA HIS A 428 -10.19 -11.68 -14.63
C HIS A 428 -10.91 -12.16 -15.89
N GLU A 429 -11.77 -11.33 -16.48
CA GLU A 429 -12.34 -11.57 -17.81
C GLU A 429 -11.27 -11.61 -18.91
N ALA A 430 -10.21 -10.80 -18.75
CA ALA A 430 -9.05 -10.80 -19.66
C ALA A 430 -8.12 -12.03 -19.50
N LEU A 431 -8.20 -12.76 -18.38
CA LEU A 431 -7.39 -13.97 -18.12
C LEU A 431 -7.94 -15.24 -18.78
N GLY A 432 -9.15 -15.19 -19.34
CA GLY A 432 -9.81 -16.29 -20.04
C GLY A 432 -10.62 -17.21 -19.10
N GLU A 433 -11.73 -17.74 -19.66
CA GLU A 433 -12.70 -18.60 -18.94
C GLU A 433 -12.06 -19.82 -18.23
N SER A 434 -10.97 -20.35 -18.78
CA SER A 434 -10.30 -21.53 -18.22
C SER A 434 -9.62 -21.25 -16.86
N ILE A 435 -9.04 -20.07 -16.66
CA ILE A 435 -8.38 -19.70 -15.41
C ILE A 435 -9.43 -19.40 -14.34
N LEU A 436 -10.50 -18.69 -14.70
CA LEU A 436 -11.61 -18.43 -13.80
C LEU A 436 -12.25 -19.74 -13.31
N LYS A 437 -12.48 -20.69 -14.23
CA LYS A 437 -13.01 -22.02 -13.90
C LYS A 437 -12.09 -22.78 -12.94
N GLN A 438 -10.78 -22.72 -13.18
CA GLN A 438 -9.79 -23.36 -12.29
C GLN A 438 -9.75 -22.73 -10.90
N GLU A 439 -9.87 -21.40 -10.78
CA GLU A 439 -9.96 -20.70 -9.49
C GLU A 439 -11.26 -21.07 -8.75
N MET A 440 -12.39 -21.14 -9.45
CA MET A 440 -13.67 -21.58 -8.89
C MET A 440 -13.58 -23.01 -8.35
N GLU A 441 -13.07 -23.95 -9.15
CA GLU A 441 -12.92 -25.34 -8.74
C GLU A 441 -11.95 -25.51 -7.57
N SER A 442 -10.89 -24.71 -7.52
CA SER A 442 -9.94 -24.70 -6.40
C SER A 442 -10.58 -24.15 -5.12
N SER A 443 -11.32 -23.04 -5.21
CA SER A 443 -12.00 -22.45 -4.07
C SER A 443 -13.14 -23.35 -3.56
N GLN A 444 -13.87 -24.02 -4.46
CA GLN A 444 -14.90 -24.97 -4.06
C GLN A 444 -14.30 -26.16 -3.32
N ARG A 445 -13.23 -26.78 -3.83
CA ARG A 445 -12.52 -27.87 -3.15
C ARG A 445 -12.00 -27.47 -1.77
N HIS A 446 -11.53 -26.22 -1.65
CA HIS A 446 -11.09 -25.69 -0.37
C HIS A 446 -12.26 -25.58 0.64
N LEU A 447 -13.40 -25.07 0.20
CA LEU A 447 -14.62 -24.97 1.02
C LEU A 447 -15.14 -26.36 1.43
N ASP A 448 -15.14 -27.33 0.51
CA ASP A 448 -15.56 -28.70 0.77
C ASP A 448 -14.67 -29.34 1.85
N GLY A 449 -13.34 -29.15 1.78
CA GLY A 449 -12.42 -29.63 2.80
C GLY A 449 -12.63 -28.99 4.18
N ILE A 450 -13.02 -27.70 4.25
CA ILE A 450 -13.38 -27.07 5.52
C ILE A 450 -14.71 -27.64 6.06
N LYS A 451 -15.67 -27.89 5.20
CA LYS A 451 -16.95 -28.49 5.58
C LYS A 451 -16.78 -29.88 6.19
N GLU A 452 -15.87 -30.69 5.61
CA GLU A 452 -15.50 -32.00 6.15
C GLU A 452 -14.85 -31.86 7.53
N GLN A 453 -13.88 -30.95 7.69
CA GLN A 453 -13.24 -30.69 8.99
C GLN A 453 -14.24 -30.25 10.06
N ALA A 454 -15.22 -29.41 9.70
CA ALA A 454 -16.28 -28.97 10.60
C ALA A 454 -17.21 -30.14 10.99
N ALA A 455 -17.56 -30.99 10.04
CA ALA A 455 -18.38 -32.17 10.25
C ALA A 455 -17.68 -33.20 11.19
N GLU A 456 -16.37 -33.41 10.99
CA GLU A 456 -15.56 -34.27 11.89
C GLU A 456 -15.51 -33.69 13.32
N ALA A 457 -15.55 -32.38 13.47
CA ALA A 457 -15.63 -31.71 14.76
C ALA A 457 -17.05 -31.65 15.35
N GLY A 458 -18.06 -32.15 14.64
CA GLY A 458 -19.47 -32.11 15.07
C GLY A 458 -20.10 -30.71 14.96
N VAL A 459 -19.61 -29.86 14.08
CA VAL A 459 -20.09 -28.47 13.88
C VAL A 459 -20.94 -28.40 12.61
N ALA A 460 -22.17 -27.84 12.73
CA ALA A 460 -22.99 -27.53 11.57
C ALA A 460 -22.33 -26.42 10.73
N CYS A 461 -21.99 -26.74 9.47
CA CYS A 461 -21.24 -25.85 8.59
C CYS A 461 -21.91 -25.67 7.23
N GLU A 462 -22.12 -24.42 6.84
CA GLU A 462 -22.54 -24.02 5.50
C GLU A 462 -21.39 -23.30 4.79
N THR A 463 -21.26 -23.54 3.49
CA THR A 463 -20.18 -22.96 2.68
C THR A 463 -20.73 -22.08 1.57
N HIS A 464 -20.10 -20.92 1.36
CA HIS A 464 -20.53 -19.90 0.43
C HIS A 464 -19.38 -19.51 -0.52
N LEU A 465 -19.50 -19.85 -1.80
CA LEU A 465 -18.60 -19.36 -2.85
C LEU A 465 -19.19 -18.08 -3.42
N ILE A 466 -18.53 -16.96 -3.14
CA ILE A 466 -19.01 -15.63 -3.53
C ILE A 466 -18.21 -15.12 -4.73
N HIS A 467 -18.90 -14.52 -5.68
CA HIS A 467 -18.32 -13.83 -6.81
C HIS A 467 -18.43 -12.32 -6.60
N GLY A 468 -17.31 -11.62 -6.48
CA GLY A 468 -17.34 -10.20 -6.18
C GLY A 468 -16.06 -9.46 -6.52
N GLN A 469 -16.12 -8.14 -6.43
CA GLN A 469 -14.98 -7.27 -6.75
C GLN A 469 -14.20 -6.80 -5.51
N THR A 470 -14.84 -6.70 -4.36
CA THR A 470 -14.29 -6.12 -3.13
C THR A 470 -14.51 -7.07 -1.95
N VAL A 471 -13.43 -7.68 -1.50
CA VAL A 471 -13.45 -8.73 -0.44
C VAL A 471 -14.13 -8.26 0.84
N ASP A 472 -13.82 -7.06 1.29
CA ASP A 472 -14.32 -6.47 2.53
C ASP A 472 -15.84 -6.26 2.50
N ARG A 473 -16.39 -5.76 1.39
CA ARG A 473 -17.83 -5.55 1.24
C ARG A 473 -18.59 -6.86 1.16
N GLU A 474 -18.11 -7.79 0.36
CA GLU A 474 -18.76 -9.10 0.21
C GLU A 474 -18.81 -9.87 1.54
N ILE A 475 -17.77 -9.73 2.40
CA ILE A 475 -17.78 -10.31 3.73
C ILE A 475 -18.84 -9.65 4.61
N VAL A 476 -18.93 -8.32 4.63
CA VAL A 476 -19.90 -7.58 5.44
C VAL A 476 -21.32 -7.82 4.96
N ASP A 477 -21.55 -7.74 3.65
CA ASP A 477 -22.87 -7.97 3.06
C ASP A 477 -23.38 -9.39 3.34
N LEU A 478 -22.53 -10.42 3.24
CA LEU A 478 -22.88 -11.78 3.60
C LEU A 478 -23.13 -11.93 5.11
N ALA A 479 -22.32 -11.28 5.94
CA ALA A 479 -22.51 -11.28 7.40
C ALA A 479 -23.87 -10.68 7.79
N ASP A 480 -24.27 -9.59 7.14
CA ASP A 480 -25.56 -8.95 7.37
C ASP A 480 -26.74 -9.80 6.85
N GLN A 481 -26.61 -10.43 5.69
CA GLN A 481 -27.62 -11.34 5.13
C GLN A 481 -27.87 -12.57 6.03
N LEU A 482 -26.80 -13.16 6.54
CA LEU A 482 -26.87 -14.34 7.42
C LEU A 482 -27.12 -13.95 8.88
N LYS A 483 -27.13 -12.66 9.21
CA LYS A 483 -27.27 -12.11 10.57
C LYS A 483 -26.28 -12.77 11.54
N VAL A 484 -25.00 -12.83 11.16
CA VAL A 484 -23.96 -13.40 12.01
C VAL A 484 -23.63 -12.42 13.14
N ASP A 485 -23.25 -12.98 14.28
CA ASP A 485 -22.85 -12.24 15.48
C ASP A 485 -21.33 -12.15 15.64
N LEU A 486 -20.58 -13.00 14.92
CA LEU A 486 -19.13 -12.98 14.92
C LEU A 486 -18.55 -13.28 13.54
N ILE A 487 -17.74 -12.35 13.02
CA ILE A 487 -16.88 -12.59 11.87
C ILE A 487 -15.49 -13.02 12.38
N VAL A 488 -14.94 -14.13 11.88
CA VAL A 488 -13.59 -14.61 12.20
C VAL A 488 -12.71 -14.50 10.97
N MET A 489 -11.58 -13.83 11.12
CA MET A 489 -10.65 -13.60 10.01
C MET A 489 -9.21 -13.84 10.41
N GLY A 490 -8.39 -14.28 9.47
CA GLY A 490 -6.94 -14.22 9.62
C GLY A 490 -6.45 -12.77 9.67
N ARG A 491 -5.35 -12.52 10.38
CA ARG A 491 -4.74 -11.19 10.41
C ARG A 491 -4.37 -10.69 9.01
N ARG A 492 -4.16 -11.58 8.03
CA ARG A 492 -3.81 -11.31 6.64
C ARG A 492 -4.47 -12.32 5.70
N GLY A 493 -4.54 -11.97 4.42
CA GLY A 493 -4.90 -12.88 3.35
C GLY A 493 -3.71 -13.16 2.41
N ARG A 494 -3.98 -13.89 1.34
CA ARG A 494 -3.01 -14.35 0.31
C ARG A 494 -2.14 -13.24 -0.30
N ARG A 495 -2.61 -11.99 -0.31
CA ARG A 495 -1.97 -10.83 -0.96
C ARG A 495 -1.29 -9.86 0.01
N GLY A 496 -1.12 -10.22 1.27
CA GLY A 496 -0.53 -9.33 2.29
C GLY A 496 1.00 -9.25 2.22
N LEU A 497 1.53 -8.05 2.03
CA LEU A 497 2.91 -7.75 1.64
C LEU A 497 3.93 -7.55 2.78
N ALA A 498 3.54 -7.43 4.04
CA ALA A 498 4.48 -7.20 5.13
C ALA A 498 4.22 -8.11 6.33
N ARG A 499 5.25 -8.72 6.90
CA ARG A 499 5.16 -9.66 8.02
C ARG A 499 4.57 -9.11 9.33
N LEU A 500 4.34 -7.80 9.42
CA LEU A 500 3.97 -7.08 10.65
C LEU A 500 2.72 -6.19 10.53
N MET A 501 1.96 -6.19 9.42
CA MET A 501 0.81 -5.30 9.24
C MET A 501 -0.51 -6.07 9.11
N LEU A 502 -1.59 -5.50 9.66
CA LEU A 502 -2.97 -5.94 9.47
C LEU A 502 -3.33 -5.93 7.96
N GLY A 503 -4.00 -6.97 7.47
CA GLY A 503 -4.47 -7.03 6.09
C GLY A 503 -5.48 -5.93 5.80
N HIS A 504 -5.41 -5.33 4.61
CA HIS A 504 -6.32 -4.25 4.23
C HIS A 504 -7.81 -4.67 4.32
N ALA A 505 -8.15 -5.86 3.80
CA ALA A 505 -9.51 -6.38 3.89
C ALA A 505 -9.94 -6.58 5.36
N THR A 506 -9.06 -7.09 6.23
CA THR A 506 -9.36 -7.28 7.64
C THR A 506 -9.63 -5.95 8.35
N ALA A 507 -8.81 -4.92 8.08
CA ALA A 507 -9.00 -3.58 8.64
C ALA A 507 -10.34 -2.95 8.17
N GLN A 508 -10.68 -3.10 6.89
CA GLN A 508 -11.93 -2.59 6.33
C GLN A 508 -13.15 -3.34 6.89
N VAL A 509 -13.10 -4.67 6.99
CA VAL A 509 -14.18 -5.45 7.61
C VAL A 509 -14.40 -5.02 9.06
N ILE A 510 -13.34 -4.83 9.86
CA ILE A 510 -13.50 -4.31 11.22
C ILE A 510 -14.15 -2.93 11.22
N GLY A 511 -13.82 -2.05 10.28
CA GLY A 511 -14.45 -0.73 10.16
C GLY A 511 -15.94 -0.79 9.80
N LEU A 512 -16.30 -1.64 8.85
CA LEU A 512 -17.62 -1.68 8.19
C LEU A 512 -18.61 -2.63 8.87
N ALA A 513 -18.16 -3.70 9.53
CA ALA A 513 -19.03 -4.71 10.12
C ALA A 513 -19.92 -4.15 11.23
N HIS A 514 -21.16 -4.62 11.28
CA HIS A 514 -22.14 -4.32 12.34
C HIS A 514 -22.07 -5.31 13.51
N CYS A 515 -21.42 -6.46 13.32
CA CYS A 515 -21.18 -7.47 14.35
C CYS A 515 -19.73 -7.48 14.83
N ASN A 516 -19.43 -8.28 15.84
CA ASN A 516 -18.08 -8.43 16.39
C ASN A 516 -17.14 -9.07 15.38
N VAL A 517 -15.86 -8.69 15.43
CA VAL A 517 -14.82 -9.24 14.53
C VAL A 517 -13.66 -9.80 15.34
N MET A 518 -13.36 -11.07 15.15
CA MET A 518 -12.20 -11.71 15.73
C MET A 518 -11.09 -11.85 14.69
N VAL A 519 -9.92 -11.35 15.02
CA VAL A 519 -8.72 -11.48 14.18
C VAL A 519 -7.78 -12.50 14.81
N VAL A 520 -7.46 -13.52 14.05
CA VAL A 520 -6.65 -14.65 14.51
C VAL A 520 -5.27 -14.62 13.82
N PRO A 521 -4.18 -14.31 14.54
CA PRO A 521 -2.83 -14.51 14.04
C PRO A 521 -2.54 -16.01 13.77
N ARG A 522 -1.64 -16.31 12.83
CA ARG A 522 -1.33 -17.67 12.38
C ARG A 522 -1.02 -18.65 13.52
N ALA A 523 -0.24 -18.22 14.51
CA ALA A 523 0.20 -19.07 15.63
C ALA A 523 -0.76 -19.03 16.83
N ALA A 524 -1.79 -18.19 16.79
CA ALA A 524 -2.70 -18.03 17.91
C ALA A 524 -3.56 -19.29 18.14
N ARG A 525 -3.87 -19.52 19.40
CA ARG A 525 -4.82 -20.52 19.89
C ARG A 525 -5.80 -19.85 20.83
N VAL A 526 -7.10 -20.10 20.68
CA VAL A 526 -8.16 -19.55 21.52
C VAL A 526 -8.72 -20.66 22.38
N GLU A 527 -8.05 -20.90 23.49
CA GLU A 527 -8.42 -21.98 24.44
C GLU A 527 -9.36 -21.47 25.54
N GLY A 528 -9.41 -20.16 25.76
CA GLY A 528 -10.19 -19.54 26.82
C GLY A 528 -9.55 -19.73 28.20
N ARG A 529 -8.20 -19.64 28.28
CA ARG A 529 -7.45 -19.76 29.54
C ARG A 529 -7.32 -18.41 30.23
N HIS A 530 -6.94 -17.39 29.49
CA HIS A 530 -6.72 -16.05 30.02
C HIS A 530 -7.14 -14.98 29.02
N ILE A 531 -8.05 -14.10 29.44
CA ILE A 531 -8.56 -13.00 28.62
C ILE A 531 -8.00 -11.68 29.17
N VAL A 532 -7.38 -10.88 28.29
CA VAL A 532 -7.00 -9.49 28.60
C VAL A 532 -8.04 -8.57 28.00
N LEU A 533 -8.72 -7.79 28.85
CA LEU A 533 -9.66 -6.75 28.46
C LEU A 533 -8.95 -5.39 28.47
N ALA A 534 -8.89 -4.73 27.32
CA ALA A 534 -8.41 -3.37 27.20
C ALA A 534 -9.60 -2.38 27.31
N THR A 535 -9.53 -1.46 28.27
CA THR A 535 -10.59 -0.47 28.50
C THR A 535 -10.03 0.94 28.66
N ASP A 536 -10.75 1.93 28.12
CA ASP A 536 -10.54 3.36 28.32
C ASP A 536 -11.78 4.03 28.96
N GLY A 537 -12.77 3.22 29.34
CA GLY A 537 -14.04 3.70 29.91
C GLY A 537 -15.00 4.30 28.87
N SER A 538 -14.75 4.14 27.56
CA SER A 538 -15.70 4.51 26.52
C SER A 538 -16.86 3.52 26.42
N ARG A 539 -17.97 3.93 25.78
CA ARG A 539 -19.12 3.03 25.53
C ARG A 539 -18.73 1.75 24.77
N PHE A 540 -17.76 1.84 23.88
CA PHE A 540 -17.25 0.68 23.13
C PHE A 540 -16.43 -0.25 24.03
N ALA A 541 -15.68 0.33 24.97
CA ALA A 541 -14.95 -0.45 25.98
C ALA A 541 -15.90 -1.08 27.01
N ASP A 542 -17.03 -0.45 27.35
CA ASP A 542 -18.06 -1.04 28.21
C ASP A 542 -18.73 -2.24 27.51
N ALA A 543 -19.03 -2.15 26.21
CA ALA A 543 -19.53 -3.30 25.43
C ALA A 543 -18.51 -4.44 25.38
N ALA A 544 -17.22 -4.10 25.22
CA ALA A 544 -16.13 -5.06 25.27
C ALA A 544 -16.02 -5.73 26.66
N ALA A 545 -16.23 -5.00 27.74
CA ALA A 545 -16.22 -5.53 29.10
C ALA A 545 -17.34 -6.53 29.36
N VAL A 546 -18.56 -6.27 28.88
CA VAL A 546 -19.70 -7.20 28.97
C VAL A 546 -19.39 -8.48 28.18
N THR A 547 -18.86 -8.35 26.97
CA THR A 547 -18.52 -9.50 26.12
C THR A 547 -17.40 -10.34 26.75
N ALA A 548 -16.34 -9.68 27.28
CA ALA A 548 -15.22 -10.35 27.93
C ALA A 548 -15.68 -11.10 29.20
N ALA A 549 -16.53 -10.48 30.02
CA ALA A 549 -17.09 -11.11 31.21
C ALA A 549 -17.92 -12.36 30.85
N SER A 550 -18.80 -12.27 29.85
CA SER A 550 -19.60 -13.41 29.38
C SER A 550 -18.72 -14.56 28.88
N MET A 551 -17.70 -14.26 28.06
CA MET A 551 -16.75 -15.25 27.56
C MET A 551 -15.92 -15.88 28.69
N ALA A 552 -15.43 -15.08 29.62
CA ALA A 552 -14.65 -15.54 30.76
C ALA A 552 -15.48 -16.46 31.68
N GLY A 553 -16.73 -16.11 31.95
CA GLY A 553 -17.65 -16.94 32.72
C GLY A 553 -17.92 -18.28 32.05
N PHE A 554 -18.14 -18.26 30.72
CA PHE A 554 -18.37 -19.48 29.93
C PHE A 554 -17.16 -20.41 29.88
N CYS A 555 -15.97 -19.85 29.58
CA CYS A 555 -14.73 -20.62 29.46
C CYS A 555 -14.08 -20.92 30.83
N LYS A 556 -14.58 -20.35 31.93
CA LYS A 556 -13.91 -20.29 33.24
C LYS A 556 -12.49 -19.72 33.13
N ALA A 557 -12.34 -18.72 32.26
CA ALA A 557 -11.06 -18.08 31.99
C ALA A 557 -10.68 -17.09 33.11
N LYS A 558 -9.40 -16.96 33.39
CA LYS A 558 -8.88 -15.81 34.14
C LYS A 558 -9.02 -14.54 33.30
N SER A 559 -9.21 -13.41 33.96
CA SER A 559 -9.35 -12.14 33.27
C SER A 559 -8.46 -11.06 33.87
N THR A 560 -7.75 -10.32 33.03
CA THR A 560 -7.00 -9.12 33.43
C THR A 560 -7.59 -7.91 32.74
N VAL A 561 -8.12 -6.97 33.52
CA VAL A 561 -8.67 -5.70 33.04
C VAL A 561 -7.58 -4.65 33.04
N VAL A 562 -7.24 -4.11 31.87
CA VAL A 562 -6.13 -3.17 31.72
C VAL A 562 -6.65 -1.84 31.19
N SER A 563 -6.34 -0.77 31.90
CA SER A 563 -6.47 0.61 31.43
C SER A 563 -5.11 1.29 31.41
N VAL A 564 -4.86 2.10 30.38
CA VAL A 564 -3.56 2.77 30.21
C VAL A 564 -3.80 4.27 30.07
N THR A 565 -3.15 5.03 30.97
CA THR A 565 -3.13 6.49 30.93
C THR A 565 -1.91 6.97 30.13
N GLY A 566 -2.10 7.95 29.22
CA GLY A 566 -1.03 8.48 28.39
C GLY A 566 -0.07 9.40 29.14
N PRO A 567 1.18 9.57 28.70
CA PRO A 567 2.12 10.52 29.26
C PRO A 567 1.56 11.94 29.17
N GLY A 568 1.40 12.61 30.32
CA GLY A 568 0.86 13.97 30.42
C GLY A 568 -0.60 14.07 30.87
N HIS A 569 -1.25 12.96 31.16
CA HIS A 569 -2.55 12.97 31.84
C HIS A 569 -2.38 13.22 33.33
N GLY A 570 -3.17 14.13 33.86
CA GLY A 570 -3.13 14.49 35.30
C GLY A 570 -3.63 13.36 36.23
N PRO A 571 -3.43 13.50 37.56
CA PRO A 571 -3.85 12.51 38.54
C PRO A 571 -5.38 12.19 38.49
N GLU A 572 -6.19 13.12 38.04
CA GLU A 572 -7.64 12.94 37.86
C GLU A 572 -7.98 11.85 36.83
N ASN A 573 -7.27 11.82 35.71
CA ASN A 573 -7.49 10.80 34.67
C ASN A 573 -7.07 9.40 35.14
N ARG A 574 -6.04 9.32 35.98
CA ARG A 574 -5.63 8.06 36.58
C ARG A 574 -6.67 7.54 37.56
N GLN A 575 -7.21 8.41 38.41
CA GLN A 575 -8.27 8.07 39.36
C GLN A 575 -9.54 7.62 38.64
N GLU A 576 -9.90 8.27 37.53
CA GLU A 576 -11.02 7.84 36.69
C GLU A 576 -10.78 6.45 36.08
N ALA A 577 -9.58 6.19 35.57
CA ALA A 577 -9.21 4.88 35.04
C ALA A 577 -9.26 3.79 36.12
N GLU A 578 -8.80 4.08 37.33
CA GLU A 578 -8.87 3.17 38.49
C GLU A 578 -10.33 2.83 38.85
N GLN A 579 -11.23 3.82 38.86
CA GLN A 579 -12.65 3.61 39.11
C GLN A 579 -13.30 2.74 38.03
N VAL A 580 -12.98 2.97 36.74
CA VAL A 580 -13.48 2.16 35.62
C VAL A 580 -13.02 0.72 35.73
N VAL A 581 -11.72 0.50 35.98
CA VAL A 581 -11.14 -0.84 36.12
C VAL A 581 -11.75 -1.56 37.32
N GLN A 582 -11.85 -0.88 38.48
CA GLN A 582 -12.42 -1.47 39.69
C GLN A 582 -13.87 -1.89 39.49
N ARG A 583 -14.69 -1.02 38.88
CA ARG A 583 -16.10 -1.33 38.54
C ARG A 583 -16.23 -2.60 37.69
N ILE A 584 -15.37 -2.76 36.67
CA ILE A 584 -15.40 -3.93 35.77
C ILE A 584 -14.95 -5.18 36.52
N VAL A 585 -13.89 -5.09 37.32
CA VAL A 585 -13.38 -6.21 38.12
C VAL A 585 -14.42 -6.67 39.15
N ASP A 586 -15.06 -5.73 39.85
CA ASP A 586 -16.12 -6.06 40.82
C ASP A 586 -17.31 -6.75 40.16
N HIS A 587 -17.70 -6.28 38.96
CA HIS A 587 -18.75 -6.92 38.18
C HIS A 587 -18.34 -8.36 37.78
N MET A 588 -17.11 -8.57 37.29
CA MET A 588 -16.62 -9.91 36.93
C MET A 588 -16.55 -10.84 38.16
N LYS A 589 -16.01 -10.37 39.28
CA LYS A 589 -15.94 -11.13 40.54
C LYS A 589 -17.33 -11.45 41.09
N GLY A 590 -18.28 -10.51 41.01
CA GLY A 590 -19.66 -10.74 41.39
C GLY A 590 -20.36 -11.84 40.58
N ASN A 591 -19.89 -12.10 39.36
CA ASN A 591 -20.31 -13.21 38.49
C ASN A 591 -19.42 -14.46 38.61
N GLY A 592 -18.56 -14.55 39.62
CA GLY A 592 -17.72 -15.73 39.89
C GLY A 592 -16.51 -15.87 38.96
N ILE A 593 -16.11 -14.81 38.26
CA ILE A 593 -14.95 -14.81 37.36
C ILE A 593 -13.69 -14.40 38.14
N ASP A 594 -12.60 -15.14 37.98
CA ASP A 594 -11.29 -14.76 38.53
C ASP A 594 -10.71 -13.59 37.73
N ALA A 595 -10.86 -12.37 38.27
CA ALA A 595 -10.50 -11.14 37.60
C ALA A 595 -9.58 -10.26 38.42
N GLU A 596 -8.56 -9.68 37.78
CA GLU A 596 -7.66 -8.67 38.35
C GLU A 596 -7.69 -7.39 37.49
N GLY A 597 -7.36 -6.24 38.11
CA GLY A 597 -7.34 -4.97 37.43
C GLY A 597 -5.97 -4.30 37.49
N MET A 598 -5.59 -3.62 36.41
CA MET A 598 -4.34 -2.89 36.31
C MET A 598 -4.56 -1.54 35.62
N VAL A 599 -3.96 -0.48 36.21
CA VAL A 599 -3.88 0.84 35.56
C VAL A 599 -2.39 1.18 35.41
N LEU A 600 -1.99 1.41 34.16
CA LEU A 600 -0.60 1.62 33.78
C LEU A 600 -0.42 2.99 33.12
N ASP A 601 0.78 3.54 33.20
CA ASP A 601 1.14 4.79 32.55
C ASP A 601 2.07 4.52 31.36
N GLY A 602 1.68 4.98 30.16
CA GLY A 602 2.50 4.81 28.96
C GLY A 602 1.73 4.71 27.67
N ARG A 603 2.25 3.95 26.74
CA ARG A 603 1.62 3.70 25.43
C ARG A 603 0.67 2.50 25.53
N PRO A 604 -0.65 2.71 25.26
CA PRO A 604 -1.65 1.65 25.44
C PRO A 604 -1.37 0.40 24.60
N ASP A 605 -1.01 0.57 23.34
CA ASP A 605 -0.70 -0.51 22.40
C ASP A 605 0.44 -1.41 22.91
N GLU A 606 1.55 -0.82 23.35
CA GLU A 606 2.72 -1.56 23.84
C GLU A 606 2.43 -2.29 25.15
N LEU A 607 1.78 -1.60 26.09
CA LEU A 607 1.54 -2.15 27.42
C LEU A 607 0.48 -3.26 27.41
N ILE A 608 -0.60 -3.12 26.63
CA ILE A 608 -1.64 -4.15 26.52
C ILE A 608 -1.04 -5.44 25.91
N VAL A 609 -0.23 -5.31 24.84
CA VAL A 609 0.44 -6.46 24.22
C VAL A 609 1.47 -7.09 25.17
N ALA A 610 2.21 -6.27 25.94
CA ALA A 610 3.17 -6.77 26.92
C ALA A 610 2.48 -7.57 28.04
N ILE A 611 1.37 -7.06 28.60
CA ILE A 611 0.59 -7.76 29.61
C ILE A 611 -0.02 -9.05 29.05
N ALA A 612 -0.57 -9.02 27.84
CA ALA A 612 -1.10 -10.23 27.23
C ALA A 612 -0.03 -11.30 27.07
N LYS A 613 1.19 -10.93 26.74
CA LYS A 613 2.33 -11.85 26.65
C LYS A 613 2.79 -12.33 28.03
N GLU A 614 2.88 -11.44 29.02
CA GLU A 614 3.29 -11.77 30.39
C GLU A 614 2.33 -12.76 31.05
N ARG A 615 1.02 -12.59 30.81
CA ARG A 615 -0.04 -13.42 31.38
C ARG A 615 -0.35 -14.67 30.56
N ASP A 616 0.40 -14.94 29.50
CA ASP A 616 0.14 -16.01 28.53
C ASP A 616 -1.34 -16.01 28.06
N ALA A 617 -1.86 -14.80 27.79
CA ALA A 617 -3.23 -14.62 27.37
C ALA A 617 -3.43 -15.16 25.95
N ASP A 618 -4.52 -15.86 25.73
CA ASP A 618 -4.91 -16.41 24.44
C ASP A 618 -5.91 -15.51 23.68
N LEU A 619 -6.50 -14.52 24.37
CA LEU A 619 -7.43 -13.57 23.79
C LEU A 619 -7.25 -12.17 24.39
N ILE A 620 -7.17 -11.16 23.52
CA ILE A 620 -7.36 -9.75 23.88
C ILE A 620 -8.75 -9.33 23.44
N VAL A 621 -9.52 -8.69 24.31
CA VAL A 621 -10.83 -8.11 23.98
C VAL A 621 -10.71 -6.58 24.07
N THR A 622 -11.17 -5.88 23.04
CA THR A 622 -11.11 -4.41 22.96
C THR A 622 -12.31 -3.85 22.21
N GLY A 623 -12.65 -2.60 22.48
CA GLY A 623 -13.64 -1.88 21.69
C GLY A 623 -13.13 -1.47 20.31
N SER A 624 -14.04 -1.24 19.38
CA SER A 624 -13.68 -0.79 18.02
C SER A 624 -13.14 0.63 17.99
N HIS A 625 -13.54 1.49 18.95
CA HIS A 625 -13.14 2.89 19.09
C HIS A 625 -12.92 3.25 20.56
N GLY A 626 -12.11 4.27 20.82
CA GLY A 626 -11.93 4.85 22.15
C GLY A 626 -12.70 6.17 22.34
N ARG A 627 -12.43 6.90 23.44
CA ARG A 627 -13.08 8.18 23.82
C ARG A 627 -13.02 9.26 22.74
N THR A 628 -12.02 9.26 21.87
CA THR A 628 -11.81 10.28 20.83
C THR A 628 -12.30 9.86 19.44
N GLY A 629 -12.92 8.69 19.32
CA GLY A 629 -13.34 8.11 18.04
C GLY A 629 -14.53 8.82 17.43
N ILE A 630 -14.36 9.37 16.21
CA ILE A 630 -15.44 9.86 15.37
C ILE A 630 -16.14 8.65 14.73
N GLU A 631 -17.43 8.56 14.86
CA GLU A 631 -18.31 7.42 14.53
C GLU A 631 -18.36 6.97 13.05
N ARG A 632 -17.34 7.20 12.23
CA ARG A 632 -17.39 6.83 10.81
C ARG A 632 -16.10 6.15 10.31
N VAL A 633 -16.22 4.82 10.09
CA VAL A 633 -15.41 4.03 9.11
C VAL A 633 -13.92 3.79 9.45
N LEU A 634 -13.36 4.27 10.54
CA LEU A 634 -11.95 4.05 10.86
C LEU A 634 -11.81 3.29 12.19
N LEU A 635 -11.00 2.23 12.16
CA LEU A 635 -10.59 1.50 13.36
C LEU A 635 -9.80 2.42 14.30
N GLY A 636 -10.02 2.31 15.61
CA GLY A 636 -9.26 3.06 16.61
C GLY A 636 -7.76 2.78 16.52
N SER A 637 -6.94 3.82 16.58
CA SER A 637 -5.48 3.71 16.39
C SER A 637 -4.80 2.74 17.38
N THR A 638 -5.28 2.66 18.62
CA THR A 638 -4.78 1.71 19.63
C THR A 638 -5.14 0.28 19.25
N THR A 639 -6.41 0.03 18.87
CA THR A 639 -6.87 -1.29 18.45
C THR A 639 -6.13 -1.78 17.20
N GLU A 640 -5.90 -0.89 16.22
CA GLU A 640 -5.12 -1.22 15.02
C GLU A 640 -3.68 -1.63 15.36
N ARG A 641 -3.02 -0.93 16.28
CA ARG A 641 -1.66 -1.27 16.71
C ARG A 641 -1.60 -2.58 17.50
N ILE A 642 -2.56 -2.83 18.41
CA ILE A 642 -2.68 -4.10 19.11
C ILE A 642 -2.80 -5.24 18.11
N LEU A 643 -3.67 -5.12 17.09
CA LEU A 643 -3.85 -6.12 16.02
C LEU A 643 -2.58 -6.37 15.22
N ASN A 644 -1.74 -5.35 15.03
CA ASN A 644 -0.49 -5.48 14.31
C ASN A 644 0.61 -6.20 15.13
N GLU A 645 0.66 -5.98 16.44
CA GLU A 645 1.81 -6.36 17.28
C GLU A 645 1.59 -7.66 18.08
N THR A 646 0.32 -7.99 18.39
CA THR A 646 0.02 -9.16 19.23
C THR A 646 0.26 -10.50 18.53
N SER A 647 0.61 -11.51 19.32
CA SER A 647 0.69 -12.93 18.91
C SER A 647 -0.58 -13.72 19.23
N CYS A 648 -1.43 -13.25 20.13
CA CYS A 648 -2.71 -13.89 20.45
C CYS A 648 -3.88 -13.34 19.62
N ALA A 649 -5.03 -13.98 19.68
CA ALA A 649 -6.23 -13.53 19.00
C ALA A 649 -6.75 -12.22 19.61
N VAL A 650 -7.41 -11.39 18.79
CA VAL A 650 -8.03 -10.15 19.24
C VAL A 650 -9.49 -10.14 18.83
N LEU A 651 -10.38 -9.98 19.79
CA LEU A 651 -11.79 -9.74 19.58
C LEU A 651 -12.08 -8.23 19.64
N VAL A 652 -12.49 -7.68 18.52
CA VAL A 652 -12.93 -6.29 18.42
C VAL A 652 -14.45 -6.24 18.56
N VAL A 653 -14.90 -5.66 19.66
CA VAL A 653 -16.33 -5.57 19.99
C VAL A 653 -16.91 -4.29 19.43
N LYS A 654 -18.05 -4.43 18.75
CA LYS A 654 -18.85 -3.31 18.27
C LYS A 654 -19.82 -2.86 19.36
N GLY A 655 -19.77 -1.60 19.73
CA GLY A 655 -20.81 -1.00 20.57
C GLY A 655 -22.05 -0.77 19.73
N THR A 656 -23.18 -1.34 20.13
CA THR A 656 -24.50 -1.07 19.56
C THR A 656 -25.02 0.28 20.03
#